data_d6c4c6c13c09024e60986ac90f36d6b7
#
_entry.id   d6c4c6c13c09024e60986ac90f36d6b7
#
_cell.length_a   1.000
_cell.length_b   1.000
_cell.length_c   1.000
_cell.angle_alpha   90.00
_cell.angle_beta   90.00
_cell.angle_gamma   90.00
#
_symmetry.space_group_name_H-M   'P 1'
#
loop_
_entity.id
_entity.type
_entity.pdbx_description
1 polymer ?
#
loop_
_entity_poly.entity_id
_entity_poly.type
_entity_poly.pdbx_seq_one_letter_code
_entity_poly.pdbx_strand_id
1 'polypeptide(L)'
;MIGYGVQTILSRVFYAKQEGKMPLVAGIISIGVNAALCWLLMKPMGLGGLALASAVSSTVAALILFVPTAKQYPRILDKKLAADLCKMAVSALVMLFCVYVPYRFLAARMGDGLIPRVILVGVPTCIGIVVYMVLTYVLRVDESRFAFSLVGKFLHRGGGNPPTGGTPEKKENTQQQKGREGMTDKISLYIEDSFFFRLIHGFVIWFWGIWSQSLTYRAYRRMGQAVGRAFGESGIFTFLRHNWDYWIRSARGRLPHLLHGPAKKCAVAVQEEKGFVATMVAESAILRLCNQNFLIICICALAVAIPILPTMLQAVLAAGTFALYVINVWMGRIRMQRTALVGVLVGLFALCVVYGALTSYHFPKAVMVMGIFLVFLTVFFVCRDCIDTEEKLNLVLFVLIATGVLIALYAIFQYVVGVEMDEAWVDAESFDITTRAYATFNNPNVLGEYLIVIGSLAAGMMWKCRNWAGRLFYTGCFGILCLGLLATNSRGAMLGLMFAAGLFVLLAERRLIPVGIVALLAMPFILPTSLWERLLSSVTMSDSSSQYRLSIYQAGFDMIRHYWVTGIGVDAFNEIYPLFSLEAANAYHVHNLFLQEFIELGIVGFSVFLALVLLFFQKIYSTMARAARRYRFILAAVFGGFAGILLQGMTDHIWFDYSIVLLFWCVLGIGMAAVRLGEKSWRKKN
;
A
#
# COMPACT_ATOMS: atom_id res chain seq x y z
N MET A 1 -9.08 27.15 10.13
CA MET A 1 -9.85 26.05 9.50
C MET A 1 -11.07 26.54 8.74
N ILE A 2 -11.98 27.37 9.32
CA ILE A 2 -13.19 27.86 8.65
C ILE A 2 -12.86 28.65 7.36
N GLY A 3 -11.90 29.59 7.42
CA GLY A 3 -11.45 30.36 6.25
C GLY A 3 -10.99 29.50 5.08
N TYR A 4 -10.23 28.44 5.36
CA TYR A 4 -9.76 27.49 4.34
C TYR A 4 -10.91 26.72 3.68
N GLY A 5 -11.89 26.28 4.47
CA GLY A 5 -13.09 25.62 3.92
C GLY A 5 -13.89 26.53 3.00
N VAL A 6 -14.15 27.77 3.41
CA VAL A 6 -14.87 28.78 2.60
C VAL A 6 -14.06 29.14 1.34
N GLN A 7 -12.76 29.37 1.44
CA GLN A 7 -11.86 29.60 0.31
C GLN A 7 -11.96 28.48 -0.73
N THR A 8 -11.91 27.21 -0.27
CA THR A 8 -11.94 26.03 -1.15
C THR A 8 -13.26 25.94 -1.93
N ILE A 9 -14.40 26.20 -1.25
CA ILE A 9 -15.72 26.15 -1.88
C ILE A 9 -15.86 27.28 -2.90
N LEU A 10 -15.51 28.52 -2.51
CA LEU A 10 -15.63 29.69 -3.39
C LEU A 10 -14.71 29.59 -4.60
N SER A 11 -13.47 29.09 -4.43
CA SER A 11 -12.58 28.85 -5.57
C SER A 11 -13.19 27.92 -6.62
N ARG A 12 -13.90 26.87 -6.18
CA ARG A 12 -14.61 25.96 -7.10
C ARG A 12 -15.72 26.66 -7.88
N VAL A 13 -16.42 27.63 -7.27
CA VAL A 13 -17.46 28.44 -7.96
C VAL A 13 -16.83 29.26 -9.08
N PHE A 14 -15.68 29.91 -8.83
CA PHE A 14 -14.98 30.68 -9.85
C PHE A 14 -14.41 29.78 -10.96
N TYR A 15 -13.86 28.62 -10.63
CA TYR A 15 -13.38 27.65 -11.64
C TYR A 15 -14.53 27.09 -12.49
N ALA A 16 -15.70 26.85 -11.91
CA ALA A 16 -16.89 26.42 -12.65
C ALA A 16 -17.35 27.47 -13.67
N LYS A 17 -17.05 28.76 -13.41
CA LYS A 17 -17.35 29.89 -14.33
C LYS A 17 -16.20 30.18 -15.30
N GLN A 18 -15.12 29.41 -15.27
CA GLN A 18 -13.91 29.67 -16.06
C GLN A 18 -13.17 30.99 -15.69
N GLU A 19 -13.49 31.57 -14.54
CA GLU A 19 -12.86 32.80 -14.01
C GLU A 19 -11.70 32.48 -13.07
N GLY A 20 -10.63 31.84 -13.57
CA GLY A 20 -9.48 31.42 -12.76
C GLY A 20 -8.61 32.57 -12.21
N LYS A 21 -8.78 33.80 -12.70
CA LYS A 21 -7.97 34.96 -12.24
C LYS A 21 -8.21 35.31 -10.77
N MET A 22 -9.45 35.31 -10.31
CA MET A 22 -9.78 35.69 -8.93
C MET A 22 -9.24 34.70 -7.88
N PRO A 23 -9.38 33.37 -8.02
CA PRO A 23 -8.73 32.41 -7.13
C PRO A 23 -7.21 32.53 -7.12
N LEU A 24 -6.58 32.82 -8.27
CA LEU A 24 -5.15 33.01 -8.37
C LEU A 24 -4.69 34.24 -7.57
N VAL A 25 -5.35 35.39 -7.75
CA VAL A 25 -5.04 36.63 -7.02
C VAL A 25 -5.25 36.44 -5.51
N ALA A 26 -6.35 35.81 -5.10
CA ALA A 26 -6.61 35.50 -3.70
C ALA A 26 -5.55 34.58 -3.10
N GLY A 27 -5.08 33.60 -3.86
CA GLY A 27 -3.99 32.69 -3.46
C GLY A 27 -2.66 33.44 -3.28
N ILE A 28 -2.27 34.28 -4.22
CA ILE A 28 -1.01 35.09 -4.12
C ILE A 28 -1.06 36.01 -2.91
N ILE A 29 -2.16 36.71 -2.69
CA ILE A 29 -2.31 37.60 -1.53
C ILE A 29 -2.26 36.80 -0.23
N SER A 30 -2.92 35.63 -0.19
CA SER A 30 -2.90 34.73 0.98
C SER A 30 -1.49 34.27 1.33
N ILE A 31 -0.68 33.91 0.33
CA ILE A 31 0.73 33.52 0.53
C ILE A 31 1.53 34.71 1.10
N GLY A 32 1.36 35.89 0.55
CA GLY A 32 2.04 37.09 1.06
C GLY A 32 1.66 37.44 2.50
N VAL A 33 0.37 37.40 2.83
CA VAL A 33 -0.14 37.61 4.18
C VAL A 33 0.37 36.54 5.14
N ASN A 34 0.37 35.27 4.72
CA ASN A 34 0.89 34.15 5.53
C ASN A 34 2.37 34.36 5.85
N ALA A 35 3.18 34.67 4.84
CA ALA A 35 4.62 34.88 5.04
C ALA A 35 4.91 36.06 6.00
N ALA A 36 4.19 37.18 5.83
CA ALA A 36 4.32 38.34 6.70
C ALA A 36 3.93 38.04 8.15
N LEU A 37 2.80 37.33 8.33
CA LEU A 37 2.32 36.95 9.66
C LEU A 37 3.19 35.88 10.31
N CYS A 38 3.72 34.92 9.56
CA CYS A 38 4.69 33.96 10.06
C CYS A 38 5.94 34.66 10.60
N TRP A 39 6.49 35.60 9.84
CA TRP A 39 7.65 36.38 10.25
C TRP A 39 7.38 37.20 11.53
N LEU A 40 6.18 37.80 11.66
CA LEU A 40 5.79 38.62 12.80
C LEU A 40 5.47 37.78 14.05
N LEU A 41 4.76 36.64 13.88
CA LEU A 41 4.20 35.88 15.01
C LEU A 41 5.06 34.69 15.46
N MET A 42 6.04 34.28 14.67
CA MET A 42 6.91 33.16 15.00
C MET A 42 7.74 33.40 16.26
N LYS A 43 8.28 34.61 16.43
CA LYS A 43 9.08 34.96 17.62
C LYS A 43 8.25 34.98 18.92
N PRO A 44 7.07 35.68 19.01
CA PRO A 44 6.33 35.77 20.26
C PRO A 44 5.50 34.50 20.57
N MET A 45 5.07 33.70 19.58
CA MET A 45 4.10 32.62 19.76
C MET A 45 4.58 31.24 19.31
N GLY A 46 5.80 31.12 18.75
CA GLY A 46 6.34 29.84 18.30
C GLY A 46 5.42 29.15 17.28
N LEU A 47 5.20 27.84 17.47
CA LEU A 47 4.31 27.02 16.61
C LEU A 47 2.85 27.51 16.57
N GLY A 48 2.37 28.11 17.67
CA GLY A 48 1.03 28.72 17.73
C GLY A 48 0.90 29.91 16.78
N GLY A 49 1.97 30.69 16.60
CA GLY A 49 2.05 31.82 15.67
C GLY A 49 1.92 31.38 14.22
N LEU A 50 2.54 30.25 13.83
CA LEU A 50 2.43 29.67 12.49
C LEU A 50 1.00 29.21 12.21
N ALA A 51 0.35 28.56 13.17
CA ALA A 51 -1.04 28.12 13.04
C ALA A 51 -2.00 29.31 12.90
N LEU A 52 -1.78 30.38 13.67
CA LEU A 52 -2.56 31.61 13.59
C LEU A 52 -2.36 32.33 12.25
N ALA A 53 -1.12 32.45 11.77
CA ALA A 53 -0.80 33.03 10.48
C ALA A 53 -1.54 32.31 9.32
N SER A 54 -1.51 30.98 9.32
CA SER A 54 -2.22 30.15 8.34
C SER A 54 -3.75 30.31 8.43
N ALA A 55 -4.31 30.44 9.62
CA ALA A 55 -5.75 30.64 9.83
C ALA A 55 -6.20 32.04 9.32
N VAL A 56 -5.41 33.08 9.60
CA VAL A 56 -5.72 34.46 9.16
C VAL A 56 -5.56 34.59 7.65
N SER A 57 -4.48 34.08 7.07
CA SER A 57 -4.23 34.18 5.63
C SER A 57 -5.30 33.46 4.80
N SER A 58 -5.74 32.29 5.22
CA SER A 58 -6.85 31.58 4.56
C SER A 58 -8.20 32.29 4.73
N THR A 59 -8.41 33.01 5.85
CA THR A 59 -9.61 33.84 6.05
C THR A 59 -9.57 35.07 5.14
N VAL A 60 -8.42 35.71 4.96
CA VAL A 60 -8.26 36.82 4.02
C VAL A 60 -8.54 36.36 2.58
N ALA A 61 -8.03 35.22 2.15
CA ALA A 61 -8.32 34.65 0.84
C ALA A 61 -9.83 34.36 0.67
N ALA A 62 -10.46 33.82 1.69
CA ALA A 62 -11.90 33.57 1.68
C ALA A 62 -12.72 34.87 1.52
N LEU A 63 -12.34 35.96 2.22
CA LEU A 63 -12.99 37.26 2.09
C LEU A 63 -12.81 37.87 0.71
N ILE A 64 -11.61 37.78 0.11
CA ILE A 64 -11.32 38.27 -1.24
C ILE A 64 -12.24 37.57 -2.28
N LEU A 65 -12.51 36.28 -2.11
CA LEU A 65 -13.40 35.54 -2.99
C LEU A 65 -14.89 35.78 -2.66
N PHE A 66 -15.20 35.96 -1.37
CA PHE A 66 -16.58 36.13 -0.92
C PHE A 66 -17.22 37.44 -1.35
N VAL A 67 -16.47 38.56 -1.26
CA VAL A 67 -17.03 39.90 -1.59
C VAL A 67 -17.53 39.98 -3.03
N PRO A 68 -16.78 39.58 -4.07
CA PRO A 68 -17.33 39.57 -5.44
C PRO A 68 -18.49 38.59 -5.60
N THR A 69 -18.43 37.43 -4.95
CA THR A 69 -19.50 36.44 -5.02
C THR A 69 -20.78 36.93 -4.38
N ALA A 70 -20.71 37.60 -3.23
CA ALA A 70 -21.88 38.20 -2.56
C ALA A 70 -22.48 39.34 -3.34
N LYS A 71 -21.64 40.16 -4.02
CA LYS A 71 -22.14 41.22 -4.93
C LYS A 71 -22.88 40.66 -6.15
N GLN A 72 -22.41 39.56 -6.69
CA GLN A 72 -22.97 38.92 -7.88
C GLN A 72 -24.25 38.12 -7.56
N TYR A 73 -24.35 37.59 -6.34
CA TYR A 73 -25.47 36.78 -5.86
C TYR A 73 -25.99 37.30 -4.50
N PRO A 74 -26.76 38.39 -4.46
CA PRO A 74 -27.22 39.01 -3.21
C PRO A 74 -28.08 38.08 -2.34
N ARG A 75 -28.68 37.03 -2.94
CA ARG A 75 -29.50 36.04 -2.23
C ARG A 75 -28.69 34.99 -1.46
N ILE A 76 -27.37 34.95 -1.59
CA ILE A 76 -26.51 34.03 -0.79
C ILE A 76 -26.56 34.44 0.69
N LEU A 77 -26.69 35.72 1.01
CA LEU A 77 -26.82 36.23 2.38
C LEU A 77 -28.32 36.32 2.78
N ASP A 78 -29.00 35.18 2.75
CA ASP A 78 -30.38 35.10 3.25
C ASP A 78 -30.37 35.01 4.79
N LYS A 79 -31.45 35.54 5.42
CA LYS A 79 -31.71 35.48 6.85
C LYS A 79 -31.62 34.05 7.39
N LYS A 80 -31.98 33.06 6.56
CA LYS A 80 -31.88 31.64 6.88
C LYS A 80 -30.45 31.19 7.08
N LEU A 81 -29.53 31.53 6.16
CA LEU A 81 -28.12 31.23 6.28
C LEU A 81 -27.50 31.86 7.53
N ALA A 82 -27.81 33.12 7.82
CA ALA A 82 -27.35 33.79 9.02
C ALA A 82 -27.84 33.09 10.29
N ALA A 83 -29.12 32.67 10.31
CA ALA A 83 -29.69 31.92 11.44
C ALA A 83 -29.01 30.55 11.62
N ASP A 84 -28.73 29.83 10.53
CA ASP A 84 -28.06 28.52 10.60
C ASP A 84 -26.58 28.64 11.01
N LEU A 85 -25.87 29.67 10.56
CA LEU A 85 -24.52 29.99 11.04
C LEU A 85 -24.51 30.32 12.55
N CYS A 86 -25.50 31.06 13.06
CA CYS A 86 -25.66 31.34 14.48
C CYS A 86 -25.89 30.04 15.29
N LYS A 87 -26.78 29.15 14.80
CA LYS A 87 -27.03 27.85 15.43
C LYS A 87 -25.75 26.98 15.46
N MET A 88 -25.00 26.96 14.36
CA MET A 88 -23.73 26.24 14.30
C MET A 88 -22.70 26.81 15.26
N ALA A 89 -22.61 28.14 15.37
CA ALA A 89 -21.72 28.81 16.33
C ALA A 89 -22.10 28.49 17.79
N VAL A 90 -23.38 28.52 18.12
CA VAL A 90 -23.86 28.12 19.45
C VAL A 90 -23.55 26.65 19.73
N SER A 91 -23.79 25.77 18.75
CA SER A 91 -23.45 24.35 18.88
C SER A 91 -21.96 24.13 19.10
N ALA A 92 -21.10 24.90 18.42
CA ALA A 92 -19.64 24.84 18.59
C ALA A 92 -19.20 25.36 19.97
N LEU A 93 -19.83 26.40 20.52
CA LEU A 93 -19.53 26.89 21.86
C LEU A 93 -19.94 25.88 22.93
N VAL A 94 -21.11 25.26 22.80
CA VAL A 94 -21.53 24.19 23.73
C VAL A 94 -20.59 22.97 23.61
N MET A 95 -20.23 22.59 22.39
CA MET A 95 -19.23 21.53 22.15
C MET A 95 -17.90 21.84 22.84
N LEU A 96 -17.39 23.07 22.70
CA LEU A 96 -16.15 23.50 23.32
C LEU A 96 -16.20 23.31 24.86
N PHE A 97 -17.31 23.71 25.50
CA PHE A 97 -17.52 23.50 26.93
C PHE A 97 -17.56 22.00 27.30
N CYS A 98 -18.34 21.22 26.55
CA CYS A 98 -18.45 19.76 26.77
C CYS A 98 -17.15 18.98 26.49
N VAL A 99 -16.24 19.53 25.73
CA VAL A 99 -14.91 18.96 25.48
C VAL A 99 -13.92 19.41 26.54
N TYR A 100 -13.96 20.69 26.91
CA TYR A 100 -13.03 21.30 27.87
C TYR A 100 -13.12 20.69 29.27
N VAL A 101 -14.32 20.49 29.77
CA VAL A 101 -14.54 19.97 31.13
C VAL A 101 -14.01 18.53 31.28
N PRO A 102 -14.36 17.55 30.43
CA PRO A 102 -13.78 16.20 30.50
C PRO A 102 -12.25 16.20 30.26
N TYR A 103 -11.74 17.04 29.36
CA TYR A 103 -10.31 17.17 29.13
C TYR A 103 -9.57 17.58 30.40
N ARG A 104 -10.04 18.65 31.10
CA ARG A 104 -9.44 19.13 32.36
C ARG A 104 -9.52 18.09 33.48
N PHE A 105 -10.64 17.37 33.55
CA PHE A 105 -10.84 16.32 34.55
C PHE A 105 -9.91 15.11 34.30
N LEU A 106 -9.76 14.69 33.07
CA LEU A 106 -8.86 13.61 32.72
C LEU A 106 -7.39 14.02 32.85
N ALA A 107 -7.03 15.24 32.43
CA ALA A 107 -5.67 15.76 32.54
C ALA A 107 -5.17 15.84 33.98
N ALA A 108 -6.09 16.13 34.95
CA ALA A 108 -5.74 16.19 36.35
C ALA A 108 -5.52 14.81 37.01
N ARG A 109 -5.93 13.71 36.36
CA ARG A 109 -5.92 12.35 36.95
C ARG A 109 -5.07 11.33 36.21
N MET A 110 -4.65 11.66 35.00
CA MET A 110 -3.88 10.74 34.15
C MET A 110 -2.40 11.15 34.14
N GLY A 111 -1.52 10.17 34.38
CA GLY A 111 -0.08 10.37 34.34
C GLY A 111 0.48 10.45 32.92
N ASP A 112 1.79 10.67 32.79
CA ASP A 112 2.51 10.76 31.53
C ASP A 112 2.74 9.37 30.94
N GLY A 113 2.00 9.04 29.86
CA GLY A 113 2.13 7.79 29.11
C GLY A 113 1.41 7.88 27.77
N LEU A 114 1.70 6.96 26.84
CA LEU A 114 1.08 6.95 25.53
C LEU A 114 -0.44 6.71 25.63
N ILE A 115 -0.86 5.70 26.40
CA ILE A 115 -2.28 5.34 26.59
C ILE A 115 -3.06 6.48 27.26
N PRO A 116 -2.58 7.08 28.39
CA PRO A 116 -3.18 8.28 28.94
C PRO A 116 -3.34 9.42 27.95
N ARG A 117 -2.34 9.72 27.14
CA ARG A 117 -2.42 10.80 26.11
C ARG A 117 -3.45 10.51 25.03
N VAL A 118 -3.56 9.26 24.58
CA VAL A 118 -4.58 8.85 23.59
C VAL A 118 -5.99 9.00 24.17
N ILE A 119 -6.21 8.60 25.42
CA ILE A 119 -7.49 8.75 26.12
C ILE A 119 -7.80 10.23 26.34
N LEU A 120 -6.81 11.01 26.78
CA LEU A 120 -6.93 12.45 27.05
C LEU A 120 -7.39 13.25 25.82
N VAL A 121 -6.96 12.86 24.64
CA VAL A 121 -7.37 13.51 23.39
C VAL A 121 -8.58 12.82 22.77
N GLY A 122 -8.61 11.49 22.75
CA GLY A 122 -9.63 10.71 22.07
C GLY A 122 -11.02 10.83 22.66
N VAL A 123 -11.13 10.70 24.00
CA VAL A 123 -12.45 10.75 24.67
C VAL A 123 -13.12 12.11 24.53
N PRO A 124 -12.47 13.26 24.83
CA PRO A 124 -13.08 14.56 24.63
C PRO A 124 -13.43 14.84 23.15
N THR A 125 -12.58 14.39 22.22
CA THR A 125 -12.85 14.54 20.77
C THR A 125 -14.11 13.77 20.35
N CYS A 126 -14.28 12.54 20.80
CA CYS A 126 -15.49 11.75 20.52
C CYS A 126 -16.74 12.41 21.12
N ILE A 127 -16.66 12.88 22.37
CA ILE A 127 -17.74 13.64 23.02
C ILE A 127 -18.08 14.88 22.19
N GLY A 128 -17.09 15.63 21.75
CA GLY A 128 -17.27 16.83 20.94
C GLY A 128 -18.00 16.57 19.64
N ILE A 129 -17.59 15.54 18.90
CA ILE A 129 -18.25 15.15 17.65
C ILE A 129 -19.71 14.79 17.88
N VAL A 130 -20.00 13.98 18.89
CA VAL A 130 -21.36 13.55 19.21
C VAL A 130 -22.22 14.75 19.62
N VAL A 131 -21.73 15.59 20.53
CA VAL A 131 -22.46 16.79 21.00
C VAL A 131 -22.74 17.75 19.85
N TYR A 132 -21.76 18.05 19.01
CA TYR A 132 -21.95 18.94 17.86
C TYR A 132 -22.97 18.40 16.86
N MET A 133 -22.88 17.13 16.51
CA MET A 133 -23.80 16.48 15.59
C MET A 133 -25.23 16.44 16.14
N VAL A 134 -25.39 16.11 17.42
CA VAL A 134 -26.72 16.08 18.05
C VAL A 134 -27.31 17.48 18.13
N LEU A 135 -26.54 18.47 18.55
CA LEU A 135 -27.06 19.86 18.67
C LEU A 135 -27.45 20.45 17.32
N THR A 136 -26.63 20.29 16.29
CA THR A 136 -26.95 20.79 14.95
C THR A 136 -28.18 20.09 14.36
N TYR A 137 -28.36 18.79 14.65
CA TYR A 137 -29.56 18.06 14.29
C TYR A 137 -30.82 18.55 15.02
N VAL A 138 -30.73 18.75 16.35
CA VAL A 138 -31.84 19.24 17.19
C VAL A 138 -32.24 20.69 16.81
N LEU A 139 -31.24 21.54 16.56
CA LEU A 139 -31.45 22.93 16.12
C LEU A 139 -31.92 23.04 14.65
N ARG A 140 -32.14 21.92 13.99
CA ARG A 140 -32.68 21.84 12.65
C ARG A 140 -31.82 22.58 11.60
N VAL A 141 -30.53 22.43 11.66
CA VAL A 141 -29.60 22.88 10.62
C VAL A 141 -29.74 21.94 9.41
N ASP A 142 -30.05 22.50 8.23
CA ASP A 142 -30.41 21.71 7.06
C ASP A 142 -29.26 20.81 6.59
N GLU A 143 -28.03 21.28 6.69
CA GLU A 143 -26.82 20.51 6.31
C GLU A 143 -26.63 19.28 7.21
N SER A 144 -26.90 19.38 8.51
CA SER A 144 -26.79 18.24 9.43
C SER A 144 -27.87 17.20 9.14
N ARG A 145 -29.08 17.62 8.80
CA ARG A 145 -30.18 16.74 8.38
C ARG A 145 -29.85 16.03 7.08
N PHE A 146 -29.26 16.76 6.12
CA PHE A 146 -28.80 16.19 4.87
C PHE A 146 -27.70 15.14 5.12
N ALA A 147 -26.71 15.43 5.97
CA ALA A 147 -25.68 14.48 6.36
C ALA A 147 -26.26 13.20 7.00
N PHE A 148 -27.21 13.36 7.95
CA PHE A 148 -27.92 12.22 8.55
C PHE A 148 -28.77 11.45 7.52
N SER A 149 -29.40 12.13 6.57
CA SER A 149 -30.15 11.48 5.49
C SER A 149 -29.27 10.68 4.54
N LEU A 150 -28.05 11.15 4.28
CA LEU A 150 -27.01 10.41 3.51
C LEU A 150 -26.58 9.17 4.26
N VAL A 151 -26.29 9.29 5.56
CA VAL A 151 -25.96 8.14 6.41
C VAL A 151 -27.13 7.15 6.44
N GLY A 152 -28.38 7.63 6.58
CA GLY A 152 -29.58 6.80 6.53
C GLY A 152 -29.77 6.11 5.17
N LYS A 153 -29.52 6.80 4.05
CA LYS A 153 -29.56 6.20 2.69
C LYS A 153 -28.44 5.19 2.47
N PHE A 154 -27.26 5.41 3.04
CA PHE A 154 -26.18 4.43 3.03
C PHE A 154 -26.54 3.19 3.85
N LEU A 155 -27.22 3.37 4.97
CA LEU A 155 -27.70 2.30 5.86
C LEU A 155 -28.82 1.47 5.22
N HIS A 156 -29.72 2.08 4.43
CA HIS A 156 -30.89 1.41 3.82
C HIS A 156 -30.63 0.80 2.43
N ARG A 157 -29.48 1.03 1.79
CA ARG A 157 -29.17 0.47 0.46
C ARG A 157 -28.78 -1.01 0.45
N GLY A 158 -28.97 -1.72 1.54
CA GLY A 158 -28.65 -3.15 1.71
C GLY A 158 -29.79 -4.14 1.50
N GLY A 159 -30.96 -3.74 1.05
CA GLY A 159 -32.07 -4.70 0.87
C GLY A 159 -33.23 -4.09 0.07
N GLY A 160 -33.37 -4.47 -1.20
CA GLY A 160 -34.53 -4.17 -2.00
C GLY A 160 -34.27 -4.37 -3.48
N ASN A 161 -35.03 -5.30 -4.09
CA ASN A 161 -35.12 -5.49 -5.54
C ASN A 161 -35.53 -4.18 -6.24
N PRO A 162 -35.07 -3.92 -7.48
CA PRO A 162 -35.44 -2.72 -8.20
C PRO A 162 -36.92 -2.78 -8.64
N PRO A 163 -37.72 -1.73 -8.46
CA PRO A 163 -39.03 -1.64 -9.07
C PRO A 163 -38.91 -1.44 -10.57
N THR A 164 -39.58 -2.28 -11.31
CA THR A 164 -39.91 -2.12 -12.74
C THR A 164 -40.83 -0.91 -12.92
N GLY A 165 -40.36 0.15 -13.57
CA GLY A 165 -41.20 1.30 -13.92
C GLY A 165 -40.34 2.36 -14.59
N GLY A 166 -40.51 2.54 -15.90
CA GLY A 166 -39.75 3.47 -16.73
C GLY A 166 -40.05 4.93 -16.49
N THR A 167 -39.04 5.76 -16.60
CA THR A 167 -39.13 7.18 -16.83
C THR A 167 -37.85 7.76 -17.46
N PRO A 168 -37.90 8.91 -18.16
CA PRO A 168 -37.02 9.28 -19.27
C PRO A 168 -35.69 9.99 -18.92
N GLU A 169 -35.08 9.71 -17.79
CA GLU A 169 -33.79 10.32 -17.40
C GLU A 169 -32.53 9.75 -18.07
N LYS A 170 -32.68 8.73 -18.92
CA LYS A 170 -31.54 8.03 -19.52
C LYS A 170 -30.90 8.74 -20.72
N LYS A 171 -31.53 9.81 -21.25
CA LYS A 171 -31.01 10.51 -22.44
C LYS A 171 -29.95 11.59 -22.13
N GLU A 172 -30.05 12.29 -21.01
CA GLU A 172 -29.10 13.35 -20.66
C GLU A 172 -27.73 12.82 -20.22
N ASN A 173 -27.72 11.73 -19.44
CA ASN A 173 -26.45 11.10 -19.02
C ASN A 173 -25.67 10.43 -20.16
N THR A 174 -26.38 9.97 -21.20
CA THR A 174 -25.74 9.37 -22.38
C THR A 174 -25.11 10.42 -23.30
N GLN A 175 -25.67 11.64 -23.36
CA GLN A 175 -25.05 12.73 -24.11
C GLN A 175 -23.84 13.33 -23.40
N GLN A 176 -23.83 13.43 -22.07
CA GLN A 176 -22.66 13.86 -21.31
C GLN A 176 -21.52 12.84 -21.35
N GLN A 177 -21.83 11.54 -21.35
CA GLN A 177 -20.84 10.49 -21.48
C GLN A 177 -20.26 10.42 -22.91
N LYS A 178 -21.09 10.57 -23.96
CA LYS A 178 -20.64 10.70 -25.34
C LYS A 178 -19.81 11.97 -25.60
N GLY A 179 -20.15 13.09 -24.97
CA GLY A 179 -19.37 14.33 -25.06
C GLY A 179 -17.99 14.22 -24.39
N ARG A 180 -17.88 13.49 -23.28
CA ARG A 180 -16.60 13.22 -22.61
C ARG A 180 -15.72 12.21 -23.37
N GLU A 181 -16.29 11.15 -23.92
CA GLU A 181 -15.57 10.21 -24.77
C GLU A 181 -15.07 10.87 -26.05
N GLY A 182 -15.88 11.70 -26.69
CA GLY A 182 -15.48 12.43 -27.90
C GLY A 182 -14.39 13.49 -27.66
N MET A 183 -14.28 14.05 -26.45
CA MET A 183 -13.25 15.03 -26.12
C MET A 183 -11.90 14.34 -25.78
N THR A 184 -11.93 13.20 -25.10
CA THR A 184 -10.75 12.39 -24.82
C THR A 184 -10.19 11.75 -26.10
N ASP A 185 -11.04 11.32 -27.02
CA ASP A 185 -10.63 10.80 -28.31
C ASP A 185 -10.02 11.87 -29.22
N LYS A 186 -10.56 13.10 -29.20
CA LYS A 186 -9.97 14.23 -29.92
C LYS A 186 -8.60 14.63 -29.36
N ILE A 187 -8.41 14.62 -28.04
CA ILE A 187 -7.13 14.92 -27.40
C ILE A 187 -6.10 13.82 -27.69
N SER A 188 -6.51 12.55 -27.71
CA SER A 188 -5.60 11.44 -28.09
C SER A 188 -5.16 11.54 -29.55
N LEU A 189 -6.05 11.91 -30.46
CA LEU A 189 -5.75 12.19 -31.87
C LEU A 189 -4.77 13.37 -32.02
N TYR A 190 -4.94 14.45 -31.24
CA TYR A 190 -4.00 15.58 -31.29
C TYR A 190 -2.60 15.22 -30.77
N ILE A 191 -2.49 14.31 -29.79
CA ILE A 191 -1.20 13.84 -29.28
C ILE A 191 -0.57 12.85 -30.27
N GLU A 192 -1.36 11.96 -30.87
CA GLU A 192 -0.87 11.03 -31.91
C GLU A 192 -0.42 11.77 -33.18
N ASP A 193 -1.01 12.93 -33.48
CA ASP A 193 -0.61 13.82 -34.57
C ASP A 193 0.53 14.79 -34.20
N SER A 194 0.94 14.85 -32.95
CA SER A 194 2.06 15.68 -32.50
C SER A 194 3.37 15.24 -33.20
N PHE A 195 4.13 16.23 -33.70
CA PHE A 195 5.43 15.99 -34.32
C PHE A 195 6.38 15.23 -33.38
N PHE A 196 6.41 15.57 -32.11
CA PHE A 196 7.23 14.90 -31.10
C PHE A 196 6.78 13.46 -30.85
N PHE A 197 5.47 13.21 -30.81
CA PHE A 197 4.95 11.84 -30.64
C PHE A 197 5.27 10.97 -31.85
N ARG A 198 5.11 11.50 -33.06
CA ARG A 198 5.49 10.79 -34.29
C ARG A 198 7.00 10.54 -34.39
N LEU A 199 7.83 11.48 -33.94
CA LEU A 199 9.29 11.31 -33.90
C LEU A 199 9.67 10.19 -32.93
N ILE A 200 9.16 10.23 -31.69
CA ILE A 200 9.46 9.20 -30.68
C ILE A 200 8.90 7.84 -31.09
N HIS A 201 7.68 7.80 -31.59
CA HIS A 201 7.04 6.56 -32.05
C HIS A 201 7.75 5.98 -33.28
N GLY A 202 8.14 6.83 -34.22
CA GLY A 202 8.95 6.46 -35.37
C GLY A 202 10.32 5.92 -34.99
N PHE A 203 10.99 6.58 -34.03
CA PHE A 203 12.27 6.12 -33.48
C PHE A 203 12.11 4.76 -32.76
N VAL A 204 11.09 4.57 -31.97
CA VAL A 204 10.82 3.29 -31.27
C VAL A 204 10.55 2.16 -32.26
N ILE A 205 9.77 2.41 -33.33
CA ILE A 205 9.51 1.42 -34.38
C ILE A 205 10.78 1.11 -35.15
N TRP A 206 11.53 2.12 -35.56
CA TRP A 206 12.80 1.98 -36.27
C TRP A 206 13.82 1.20 -35.42
N PHE A 207 14.00 1.56 -34.16
CA PHE A 207 14.91 0.88 -33.25
C PHE A 207 14.48 -0.56 -32.98
N TRP A 208 13.17 -0.82 -32.82
CA TRP A 208 12.64 -2.18 -32.68
C TRP A 208 12.87 -3.03 -33.95
N GLY A 209 12.75 -2.42 -35.11
CA GLY A 209 13.05 -3.07 -36.40
C GLY A 209 14.50 -3.55 -36.45
N ILE A 210 15.44 -2.69 -36.07
CA ILE A 210 16.87 -3.02 -36.01
C ILE A 210 17.15 -4.05 -34.93
N TRP A 211 16.61 -3.83 -33.70
CA TRP A 211 16.81 -4.72 -32.58
C TRP A 211 16.29 -6.14 -32.84
N SER A 212 15.09 -6.27 -33.39
CA SER A 212 14.48 -7.57 -33.67
C SER A 212 15.23 -8.40 -34.71
N GLN A 213 16.02 -7.74 -35.56
CA GLN A 213 16.87 -8.37 -36.55
C GLN A 213 18.31 -8.57 -36.07
N SER A 214 18.68 -8.00 -34.93
CA SER A 214 20.03 -8.06 -34.38
C SER A 214 20.45 -9.49 -33.98
N LEU A 215 21.75 -9.75 -34.05
CA LEU A 215 22.35 -11.01 -33.56
C LEU A 215 22.07 -11.24 -32.07
N THR A 216 22.09 -10.17 -31.29
CA THR A 216 21.79 -10.21 -29.84
C THR A 216 20.34 -10.62 -29.55
N TYR A 217 19.37 -10.13 -30.30
CA TYR A 217 17.97 -10.57 -30.14
C TYR A 217 17.78 -12.04 -30.55
N ARG A 218 18.44 -12.45 -31.63
CA ARG A 218 18.43 -13.87 -32.08
C ARG A 218 19.10 -14.78 -31.06
N ALA A 219 20.24 -14.37 -30.48
CA ALA A 219 20.91 -15.10 -29.42
C ALA A 219 20.02 -15.19 -28.16
N TYR A 220 19.42 -14.10 -27.73
CA TYR A 220 18.48 -14.05 -26.61
C TYR A 220 17.28 -14.99 -26.82
N ARG A 221 16.69 -14.98 -28.00
CA ARG A 221 15.57 -15.86 -28.36
C ARG A 221 15.98 -17.33 -28.37
N ARG A 222 17.20 -17.64 -28.91
CA ARG A 222 17.77 -19.01 -28.87
C ARG A 222 18.09 -19.47 -27.47
N MET A 223 18.66 -18.60 -26.65
CA MET A 223 18.95 -18.88 -25.23
C MET A 223 17.66 -19.13 -24.45
N GLY A 224 16.63 -18.31 -24.61
CA GLY A 224 15.33 -18.52 -23.99
C GLY A 224 14.65 -19.83 -24.42
N GLN A 225 14.81 -20.23 -25.70
CA GLN A 225 14.32 -21.51 -26.20
C GLN A 225 15.16 -22.69 -25.71
N ALA A 226 16.48 -22.53 -25.57
CA ALA A 226 17.37 -23.55 -25.04
C ALA A 226 17.13 -23.78 -23.54
N VAL A 227 16.99 -22.69 -22.76
CA VAL A 227 16.62 -22.75 -21.35
C VAL A 227 15.23 -23.38 -21.18
N GLY A 228 14.25 -22.99 -21.99
CA GLY A 228 12.92 -23.60 -21.97
C GLY A 228 12.91 -25.09 -22.29
N ARG A 229 13.76 -25.54 -23.23
CA ARG A 229 13.95 -26.96 -23.55
C ARG A 229 14.68 -27.69 -22.42
N ALA A 230 15.80 -27.16 -21.92
CA ALA A 230 16.54 -27.76 -20.82
C ALA A 230 15.67 -27.96 -19.57
N PHE A 231 14.80 -27.00 -19.26
CA PHE A 231 13.81 -27.15 -18.18
C PHE A 231 12.71 -28.15 -18.52
N GLY A 232 12.24 -28.20 -19.79
CA GLY A 232 11.22 -29.15 -20.24
C GLY A 232 11.70 -30.60 -20.32
N GLU A 233 12.98 -30.81 -20.62
CA GLU A 233 13.64 -32.11 -20.81
C GLU A 233 14.32 -32.60 -19.52
N SER A 234 14.47 -31.76 -18.51
CA SER A 234 15.03 -32.14 -17.22
C SER A 234 14.17 -33.22 -16.54
N GLY A 235 14.74 -34.40 -16.31
CA GLY A 235 14.09 -35.50 -15.62
C GLY A 235 13.56 -35.09 -14.23
N ILE A 236 14.30 -34.24 -13.50
CA ILE A 236 13.90 -33.69 -12.20
C ILE A 236 12.68 -32.79 -12.35
N PHE A 237 12.64 -31.93 -13.38
CA PHE A 237 11.53 -31.02 -13.58
C PHE A 237 10.29 -31.75 -14.09
N THR A 238 10.47 -32.76 -14.93
CA THR A 238 9.40 -33.64 -15.40
C THR A 238 8.84 -34.48 -14.24
N PHE A 239 9.70 -35.01 -13.36
CA PHE A 239 9.30 -35.72 -12.15
C PHE A 239 8.56 -34.79 -11.18
N LEU A 240 9.06 -33.60 -10.89
CA LEU A 240 8.41 -32.59 -10.05
C LEU A 240 7.08 -32.15 -10.64
N ARG A 241 7.00 -31.92 -11.94
CA ARG A 241 5.77 -31.52 -12.64
C ARG A 241 4.72 -32.62 -12.62
N HIS A 242 5.11 -33.88 -12.88
CA HIS A 242 4.20 -35.03 -12.91
C HIS A 242 3.68 -35.34 -11.50
N ASN A 243 4.55 -35.38 -10.51
CA ASN A 243 4.14 -35.57 -9.12
C ASN A 243 3.34 -34.38 -8.60
N TRP A 244 3.71 -33.14 -8.96
CA TRP A 244 3.00 -31.92 -8.62
C TRP A 244 1.57 -31.89 -9.17
N ASP A 245 1.39 -32.27 -10.45
CA ASP A 245 0.06 -32.40 -11.07
C ASP A 245 -0.76 -33.53 -10.45
N TYR A 246 -0.11 -34.62 -10.03
CA TYR A 246 -0.75 -35.72 -9.29
C TYR A 246 -1.18 -35.26 -7.89
N TRP A 247 -0.30 -34.60 -7.14
CA TRP A 247 -0.59 -34.05 -5.80
C TRP A 247 -1.68 -32.98 -5.85
N ILE A 248 -1.65 -32.08 -6.81
CA ILE A 248 -2.68 -31.06 -7.00
C ILE A 248 -4.04 -31.71 -7.33
N ARG A 249 -4.08 -32.73 -8.18
CA ARG A 249 -5.33 -33.43 -8.51
C ARG A 249 -5.86 -34.23 -7.33
N SER A 250 -4.99 -34.89 -6.60
CA SER A 250 -5.32 -35.64 -5.39
C SER A 250 -5.76 -34.72 -4.24
N ALA A 251 -5.07 -33.59 -4.03
CA ALA A 251 -5.44 -32.58 -3.06
C ALA A 251 -6.75 -31.84 -3.43
N ARG A 252 -7.01 -31.62 -4.73
CA ARG A 252 -8.30 -31.03 -5.20
C ARG A 252 -9.52 -31.84 -4.82
N GLY A 253 -9.40 -33.16 -4.68
CA GLY A 253 -10.52 -34.02 -4.32
C GLY A 253 -10.80 -34.13 -2.82
N ARG A 254 -9.77 -34.13 -1.98
CA ARG A 254 -9.89 -34.47 -0.54
C ARG A 254 -9.81 -33.29 0.42
N LEU A 255 -8.89 -32.35 0.24
CA LEU A 255 -8.77 -31.19 1.13
C LEU A 255 -9.98 -30.24 1.13
N PRO A 256 -10.64 -29.93 0.00
CA PRO A 256 -11.84 -29.11 0.02
C PRO A 256 -12.99 -29.69 0.83
N HIS A 257 -13.11 -31.02 0.88
CA HIS A 257 -14.15 -31.68 1.70
C HIS A 257 -13.83 -31.61 3.20
N LEU A 258 -12.56 -31.65 3.59
CA LEU A 258 -12.14 -31.54 4.99
C LEU A 258 -12.27 -30.12 5.55
N LEU A 259 -11.95 -29.10 4.75
CA LEU A 259 -11.97 -27.69 5.19
C LEU A 259 -13.30 -26.99 4.95
N HIS A 260 -14.07 -27.37 3.92
CA HIS A 260 -15.37 -26.77 3.61
C HIS A 260 -16.57 -27.51 4.19
N GLY A 261 -16.44 -28.79 4.52
CA GLY A 261 -17.51 -29.56 5.11
C GLY A 261 -17.94 -29.01 6.47
N PRO A 262 -17.03 -28.82 7.43
CA PRO A 262 -17.37 -28.27 8.74
C PRO A 262 -17.86 -26.83 8.67
N ALA A 263 -17.17 -25.94 7.93
CA ALA A 263 -17.56 -24.55 7.81
C ALA A 263 -18.89 -24.33 7.10
N LYS A 264 -19.20 -25.16 6.07
CA LYS A 264 -20.49 -25.12 5.40
C LYS A 264 -21.61 -25.71 6.26
N LYS A 265 -21.33 -26.79 7.01
CA LYS A 265 -22.29 -27.37 7.97
C LYS A 265 -22.54 -26.39 9.13
N CYS A 266 -21.53 -25.72 9.68
CA CYS A 266 -21.74 -24.68 10.67
C CYS A 266 -22.52 -23.47 10.12
N ALA A 267 -22.23 -22.99 8.91
CA ALA A 267 -22.96 -21.87 8.31
C ALA A 267 -24.43 -22.24 8.01
N VAL A 268 -24.70 -23.47 7.60
CA VAL A 268 -26.08 -23.98 7.36
C VAL A 268 -26.78 -24.23 8.71
N ALA A 269 -26.12 -24.82 9.70
CA ALA A 269 -26.67 -25.01 11.03
C ALA A 269 -26.98 -23.70 11.75
N VAL A 270 -26.13 -22.68 11.59
CA VAL A 270 -26.39 -21.33 12.13
C VAL A 270 -27.55 -20.63 11.40
N GLN A 271 -27.81 -20.99 10.14
CA GLN A 271 -28.91 -20.43 9.36
C GLN A 271 -30.26 -21.17 9.65
N GLU A 272 -30.21 -22.46 10.06
CA GLU A 272 -31.35 -23.28 10.39
C GLU A 272 -31.69 -23.23 11.90
N GLU A 273 -30.71 -23.20 12.79
CA GLU A 273 -30.93 -22.95 14.21
C GLU A 273 -30.92 -21.43 14.48
N LYS A 274 -32.10 -20.89 14.80
CA LYS A 274 -32.26 -19.51 15.29
C LYS A 274 -31.65 -19.38 16.71
N GLY A 275 -30.35 -19.63 16.83
CA GLY A 275 -29.62 -19.43 18.07
C GLY A 275 -29.54 -17.95 18.44
N PHE A 276 -29.61 -17.60 19.71
CA PHE A 276 -29.58 -16.26 20.25
C PHE A 276 -28.40 -15.44 19.68
N VAL A 277 -27.20 -16.02 19.57
CA VAL A 277 -26.00 -15.36 19.01
C VAL A 277 -26.16 -15.07 17.51
N ALA A 278 -26.73 -15.99 16.73
CA ALA A 278 -26.95 -15.79 15.30
C ALA A 278 -27.97 -14.68 15.04
N THR A 279 -29.02 -14.60 15.86
CA THR A 279 -30.03 -13.55 15.80
C THR A 279 -29.44 -12.20 16.19
N MET A 280 -28.69 -12.10 17.29
CA MET A 280 -27.98 -10.87 17.71
C MET A 280 -27.04 -10.37 16.62
N VAL A 281 -26.26 -11.26 15.99
CA VAL A 281 -25.32 -10.90 14.93
C VAL A 281 -26.06 -10.48 13.66
N ALA A 282 -27.15 -11.15 13.29
CA ALA A 282 -27.97 -10.80 12.13
C ALA A 282 -28.74 -9.48 12.30
N GLU A 283 -29.19 -9.17 13.50
CA GLU A 283 -29.97 -7.97 13.82
C GLU A 283 -29.08 -6.76 14.18
N SER A 284 -27.81 -6.97 14.50
CA SER A 284 -26.89 -5.90 14.81
C SER A 284 -26.71 -4.94 13.63
N ALA A 285 -27.14 -3.69 13.79
CA ALA A 285 -26.97 -2.63 12.80
C ALA A 285 -25.47 -2.41 12.47
N ILE A 286 -24.59 -2.50 13.46
CA ILE A 286 -23.14 -2.36 13.31
C ILE A 286 -22.57 -3.47 12.42
N LEU A 287 -22.94 -4.73 12.67
CA LEU A 287 -22.45 -5.87 11.89
C LEU A 287 -23.07 -5.93 10.48
N ARG A 288 -24.22 -5.31 10.26
CA ARG A 288 -24.79 -5.09 8.91
C ARG A 288 -23.98 -4.06 8.10
N LEU A 289 -23.45 -3.03 8.78
CA LEU A 289 -22.55 -2.06 8.17
C LEU A 289 -21.17 -2.66 7.84
N CYS A 290 -20.67 -3.55 8.68
CA CYS A 290 -19.40 -4.24 8.50
C CYS A 290 -19.47 -5.35 7.42
N ASN A 291 -19.94 -5.00 6.23
CA ASN A 291 -20.05 -5.91 5.07
C ASN A 291 -18.72 -5.97 4.28
N GLN A 292 -18.72 -6.71 3.17
CA GLN A 292 -17.53 -6.85 2.30
C GLN A 292 -16.96 -5.50 1.82
N ASN A 293 -17.80 -4.49 1.58
CA ASN A 293 -17.33 -3.17 1.15
C ASN A 293 -16.63 -2.41 2.30
N PHE A 294 -17.10 -2.59 3.53
CA PHE A 294 -16.42 -2.06 4.71
C PHE A 294 -15.04 -2.70 4.91
N LEU A 295 -14.91 -4.00 4.65
CA LEU A 295 -13.61 -4.68 4.68
C LEU A 295 -12.63 -4.13 3.63
N ILE A 296 -13.11 -3.65 2.49
CA ILE A 296 -12.23 -2.92 1.54
C ILE A 296 -11.72 -1.61 2.15
N ILE A 297 -12.57 -0.89 2.89
CA ILE A 297 -12.13 0.31 3.64
C ILE A 297 -11.08 -0.07 4.69
N CYS A 298 -11.26 -1.19 5.40
CA CYS A 298 -10.27 -1.69 6.36
C CYS A 298 -8.94 -2.06 5.67
N ILE A 299 -8.97 -2.70 4.49
CA ILE A 299 -7.77 -2.98 3.68
C ILE A 299 -7.08 -1.67 3.26
N CYS A 300 -7.85 -0.67 2.83
CA CYS A 300 -7.30 0.66 2.52
C CYS A 300 -6.71 1.33 3.76
N ALA A 301 -7.35 1.20 4.92
CA ALA A 301 -6.82 1.71 6.18
C ALA A 301 -5.51 1.00 6.59
N LEU A 302 -5.41 -0.33 6.40
CA LEU A 302 -4.16 -1.08 6.58
C LEU A 302 -3.08 -0.60 5.62
N ALA A 303 -3.41 -0.33 4.35
CA ALA A 303 -2.47 0.19 3.37
C ALA A 303 -1.88 1.55 3.78
N VAL A 304 -2.68 2.42 4.40
CA VAL A 304 -2.24 3.70 4.98
C VAL A 304 -1.46 3.48 6.28
N ALA A 305 -1.88 2.51 7.09
CA ALA A 305 -1.27 2.20 8.39
C ALA A 305 0.16 1.68 8.27
N ILE A 306 0.48 0.89 7.22
CA ILE A 306 1.79 0.28 7.01
C ILE A 306 2.95 1.27 7.24
N PRO A 307 3.03 2.42 6.58
CA PRO A 307 4.14 3.35 6.78
C PRO A 307 3.93 4.37 7.90
N ILE A 308 2.77 4.45 8.56
CA ILE A 308 2.43 5.57 9.44
C ILE A 308 2.26 5.13 10.89
N LEU A 309 1.65 3.97 11.13
CA LEU A 309 1.28 3.55 12.48
C LEU A 309 2.37 2.67 13.12
N PRO A 310 2.54 2.75 14.45
CA PRO A 310 3.36 1.78 15.19
C PRO A 310 2.82 0.34 15.02
N THR A 311 3.71 -0.65 15.09
CA THR A 311 3.43 -2.08 14.90
C THR A 311 2.23 -2.59 15.70
N MET A 312 2.10 -2.18 16.96
CA MET A 312 0.97 -2.62 17.81
C MET A 312 -0.38 -2.13 17.28
N LEU A 313 -0.46 -0.89 16.78
CA LEU A 313 -1.69 -0.34 16.19
C LEU A 313 -1.99 -1.01 14.84
N GLN A 314 -0.96 -1.32 14.05
CA GLN A 314 -1.11 -2.12 12.82
C GLN A 314 -1.67 -3.51 13.15
N ALA A 315 -1.16 -4.17 14.21
CA ALA A 315 -1.62 -5.48 14.64
C ALA A 315 -3.08 -5.44 15.13
N VAL A 316 -3.46 -4.44 15.92
CA VAL A 316 -4.85 -4.26 16.37
C VAL A 316 -5.79 -4.05 15.17
N LEU A 317 -5.41 -3.20 14.21
CA LEU A 317 -6.20 -2.95 13.01
C LEU A 317 -6.31 -4.21 12.13
N ALA A 318 -5.22 -4.96 11.96
CA ALA A 318 -5.21 -6.21 11.21
C ALA A 318 -6.07 -7.30 11.90
N ALA A 319 -5.94 -7.45 13.22
CA ALA A 319 -6.74 -8.39 14.01
C ALA A 319 -8.24 -8.04 13.94
N GLY A 320 -8.60 -6.77 14.10
CA GLY A 320 -9.99 -6.30 13.97
C GLY A 320 -10.53 -6.54 12.56
N THR A 321 -9.74 -6.26 11.53
CA THR A 321 -10.10 -6.54 10.13
C THR A 321 -10.32 -8.03 9.89
N PHE A 322 -9.45 -8.88 10.44
CA PHE A 322 -9.59 -10.33 10.33
C PHE A 322 -10.81 -10.86 11.10
N ALA A 323 -11.07 -10.36 12.30
CA ALA A 323 -12.26 -10.73 13.07
C ALA A 323 -13.56 -10.41 12.29
N LEU A 324 -13.65 -9.22 11.69
CA LEU A 324 -14.76 -8.83 10.82
C LEU A 324 -14.86 -9.71 9.57
N TYR A 325 -13.72 -10.08 8.98
CA TYR A 325 -13.68 -11.03 7.86
C TYR A 325 -14.23 -12.39 8.26
N VAL A 326 -13.81 -12.95 9.39
CA VAL A 326 -14.30 -14.23 9.90
C VAL A 326 -15.82 -14.20 10.15
N ILE A 327 -16.33 -13.14 10.77
CA ILE A 327 -17.76 -12.92 10.96
C ILE A 327 -18.51 -12.93 9.63
N ASN A 328 -18.00 -12.22 8.60
CA ASN A 328 -18.64 -12.16 7.28
C ASN A 328 -18.57 -13.50 6.52
N VAL A 329 -17.50 -14.27 6.69
CA VAL A 329 -17.40 -15.65 6.18
C VAL A 329 -18.39 -16.56 6.88
N TRP A 330 -18.48 -16.49 8.21
CA TRP A 330 -19.40 -17.27 9.02
C TRP A 330 -20.86 -16.98 8.66
N MET A 331 -21.21 -15.71 8.44
CA MET A 331 -22.54 -15.28 7.98
C MET A 331 -22.82 -15.61 6.50
N GLY A 332 -21.90 -16.26 5.79
CA GLY A 332 -22.04 -16.59 4.36
C GLY A 332 -22.02 -15.41 3.41
N ARG A 333 -21.68 -14.18 3.89
CA ARG A 333 -21.60 -12.97 3.07
C ARG A 333 -20.35 -12.96 2.17
N ILE A 334 -19.27 -13.58 2.64
CA ILE A 334 -18.02 -13.73 1.89
C ILE A 334 -17.78 -15.22 1.66
N ARG A 335 -17.57 -15.58 0.41
CA ARG A 335 -17.17 -16.94 0.05
C ARG A 335 -15.66 -17.06 0.05
N MET A 336 -15.12 -17.91 0.91
CA MET A 336 -13.71 -18.27 0.87
C MET A 336 -13.35 -18.82 -0.51
N GLN A 337 -12.38 -18.20 -1.13
CA GLN A 337 -11.96 -18.57 -2.48
C GLN A 337 -11.08 -19.82 -2.43
N ARG A 338 -11.37 -20.77 -3.30
CA ARG A 338 -10.49 -21.92 -3.54
C ARG A 338 -9.24 -21.44 -4.29
N THR A 339 -8.30 -20.84 -3.59
CA THR A 339 -6.97 -20.65 -4.13
C THR A 339 -6.19 -21.92 -3.85
N ALA A 340 -6.05 -22.75 -4.89
CA ALA A 340 -5.16 -23.92 -4.88
C ALA A 340 -4.02 -23.81 -3.85
N LEU A 341 -3.26 -24.71 -3.63
CA LEU A 341 -2.08 -24.90 -2.78
C LEU A 341 -1.42 -23.64 -2.09
N VAL A 342 -1.48 -22.41 -2.68
CA VAL A 342 -0.93 -21.19 -2.04
C VAL A 342 -1.52 -20.94 -0.65
N GLY A 343 -2.85 -21.00 -0.51
CA GLY A 343 -3.49 -20.80 0.79
C GLY A 343 -3.18 -21.92 1.79
N VAL A 344 -2.94 -23.13 1.31
CA VAL A 344 -2.51 -24.27 2.14
C VAL A 344 -1.07 -24.04 2.62
N LEU A 345 -0.17 -23.61 1.73
CA LEU A 345 1.21 -23.31 2.10
C LEU A 345 1.31 -22.14 3.08
N VAL A 346 0.45 -21.12 2.95
CA VAL A 346 0.34 -20.05 3.96
C VAL A 346 -0.05 -20.62 5.32
N GLY A 347 -1.03 -21.53 5.38
CA GLY A 347 -1.43 -22.20 6.63
C GLY A 347 -0.33 -23.09 7.20
N LEU A 348 0.36 -23.86 6.35
CA LEU A 348 1.50 -24.67 6.77
C LEU A 348 2.67 -23.82 7.28
N PHE A 349 2.94 -22.70 6.62
CA PHE A 349 3.97 -21.78 7.08
C PHE A 349 3.61 -21.17 8.44
N ALA A 350 2.34 -20.81 8.66
CA ALA A 350 1.87 -20.38 9.98
C ALA A 350 2.12 -21.46 11.07
N LEU A 351 1.90 -22.73 10.75
CA LEU A 351 2.22 -23.84 11.67
C LEU A 351 3.72 -23.98 11.94
N CYS A 352 4.57 -23.77 10.93
CA CYS A 352 6.03 -23.74 11.10
C CYS A 352 6.46 -22.58 12.02
N VAL A 353 5.87 -21.39 11.87
CA VAL A 353 6.15 -20.25 12.76
C VAL A 353 5.69 -20.54 14.19
N VAL A 354 4.52 -21.16 14.38
CA VAL A 354 4.06 -21.62 15.71
C VAL A 354 5.04 -22.62 16.32
N TYR A 355 5.44 -23.63 15.55
CA TYR A 355 6.45 -24.60 16.00
C TYR A 355 7.76 -23.91 16.38
N GLY A 356 8.31 -23.04 15.51
CA GLY A 356 9.54 -22.30 15.77
C GLY A 356 9.46 -21.40 17.01
N ALA A 357 8.30 -20.81 17.30
CA ALA A 357 8.12 -20.01 18.51
C ALA A 357 8.05 -20.88 19.78
N LEU A 358 7.39 -22.04 19.71
CA LEU A 358 7.29 -22.97 20.84
C LEU A 358 8.61 -23.66 21.19
N THR A 359 9.50 -23.80 20.20
CA THR A 359 10.84 -24.41 20.36
C THR A 359 11.96 -23.38 20.48
N SER A 360 11.62 -22.08 20.50
CA SER A 360 12.61 -21.01 20.53
C SER A 360 13.42 -20.98 21.83
N TYR A 361 14.70 -20.76 21.70
CA TYR A 361 15.59 -20.47 22.85
C TYR A 361 15.20 -19.17 23.59
N HIS A 362 14.48 -18.24 22.91
CA HIS A 362 13.98 -17.01 23.50
C HIS A 362 12.44 -17.02 23.60
N PHE A 363 11.88 -18.07 24.23
CA PHE A 363 10.45 -18.40 24.24
C PHE A 363 9.50 -17.20 24.56
N PRO A 364 9.69 -16.38 25.60
CA PRO A 364 8.72 -15.33 25.95
C PRO A 364 8.55 -14.29 24.82
N LYS A 365 9.65 -13.88 24.19
CA LYS A 365 9.63 -12.89 23.11
C LYS A 365 9.14 -13.54 21.80
N ALA A 366 9.56 -14.77 21.53
CA ALA A 366 9.13 -15.53 20.37
C ALA A 366 7.61 -15.68 20.27
N VAL A 367 6.91 -15.88 21.40
CA VAL A 367 5.45 -15.96 21.44
C VAL A 367 4.80 -14.64 21.05
N MET A 368 5.36 -13.52 21.49
CA MET A 368 4.86 -12.18 21.10
C MET A 368 5.08 -11.92 19.61
N VAL A 369 6.29 -12.23 19.10
CA VAL A 369 6.64 -12.09 17.67
C VAL A 369 5.73 -12.96 16.81
N MET A 370 5.55 -14.23 17.19
CA MET A 370 4.62 -15.16 16.55
C MET A 370 3.19 -14.57 16.48
N GLY A 371 2.71 -14.00 17.59
CA GLY A 371 1.37 -13.42 17.64
C GLY A 371 1.18 -12.31 16.62
N ILE A 372 2.12 -11.36 16.53
CA ILE A 372 2.11 -10.27 15.56
C ILE A 372 2.19 -10.82 14.12
N PHE A 373 3.11 -11.75 13.89
CA PHE A 373 3.33 -12.35 12.59
C PHE A 373 2.09 -13.09 12.08
N LEU A 374 1.45 -13.90 12.91
CA LEU A 374 0.24 -14.63 12.56
C LEU A 374 -0.93 -13.68 12.26
N VAL A 375 -1.07 -12.61 13.03
CA VAL A 375 -2.09 -11.57 12.74
C VAL A 375 -1.86 -10.95 11.37
N PHE A 376 -0.63 -10.57 11.03
CA PHE A 376 -0.32 -9.98 9.73
C PHE A 376 -0.51 -10.98 8.58
N LEU A 377 -0.15 -12.23 8.79
CA LEU A 377 -0.39 -13.31 7.82
C LEU A 377 -1.88 -13.46 7.47
N THR A 378 -2.80 -13.22 8.41
CA THR A 378 -4.24 -13.30 8.13
C THR A 378 -4.71 -12.30 7.09
N VAL A 379 -4.02 -11.16 6.92
CA VAL A 379 -4.34 -10.12 5.91
C VAL A 379 -4.27 -10.68 4.49
N PHE A 380 -3.44 -11.68 4.25
CA PHE A 380 -3.43 -12.44 3.00
C PHE A 380 -4.82 -12.95 2.62
N PHE A 381 -5.50 -13.60 3.55
CA PHE A 381 -6.84 -14.17 3.31
C PHE A 381 -7.87 -13.07 3.08
N VAL A 382 -7.81 -12.00 3.86
CA VAL A 382 -8.72 -10.85 3.72
C VAL A 382 -8.57 -10.18 2.35
N CYS A 383 -7.35 -9.84 1.94
CA CYS A 383 -7.09 -9.24 0.63
C CYS A 383 -7.50 -10.16 -0.51
N ARG A 384 -7.12 -11.45 -0.43
CA ARG A 384 -7.44 -12.46 -1.43
C ARG A 384 -8.95 -12.58 -1.68
N ASP A 385 -9.76 -12.60 -0.63
CA ASP A 385 -11.18 -12.94 -0.73
C ASP A 385 -12.07 -11.72 -0.92
N CYS A 386 -11.74 -10.58 -0.29
CA CYS A 386 -12.55 -9.37 -0.35
C CYS A 386 -12.35 -8.57 -1.65
N ILE A 387 -11.17 -8.62 -2.28
CA ILE A 387 -10.90 -7.92 -3.55
C ILE A 387 -11.43 -8.77 -4.71
N ASP A 388 -12.73 -8.76 -4.96
CA ASP A 388 -13.44 -9.62 -5.92
C ASP A 388 -13.82 -8.95 -7.24
N THR A 389 -13.64 -7.62 -7.33
CA THR A 389 -13.88 -6.82 -8.54
C THR A 389 -12.66 -6.00 -8.95
N GLU A 390 -12.65 -5.54 -10.20
CA GLU A 390 -11.56 -4.70 -10.71
C GLU A 390 -11.55 -3.32 -10.03
N GLU A 391 -12.73 -2.76 -9.73
CA GLU A 391 -12.83 -1.48 -9.03
C GLU A 391 -12.20 -1.54 -7.64
N LYS A 392 -12.49 -2.60 -6.87
CA LYS A 392 -11.90 -2.82 -5.54
C LYS A 392 -10.39 -2.98 -5.62
N LEU A 393 -9.91 -3.75 -6.61
CA LEU A 393 -8.47 -3.90 -6.85
C LEU A 393 -7.81 -2.56 -7.18
N ASN A 394 -8.42 -1.77 -8.06
CA ASN A 394 -7.92 -0.44 -8.43
C ASN A 394 -7.90 0.52 -7.25
N LEU A 395 -8.93 0.49 -6.41
CA LEU A 395 -9.02 1.33 -5.22
C LEU A 395 -7.88 1.03 -4.23
N VAL A 396 -7.67 -0.25 -3.92
CA VAL A 396 -6.62 -0.67 -2.99
C VAL A 396 -5.23 -0.30 -3.55
N LEU A 397 -4.98 -0.57 -4.84
CA LEU A 397 -3.72 -0.19 -5.49
C LEU A 397 -3.53 1.34 -5.52
N PHE A 398 -4.58 2.10 -5.78
CA PHE A 398 -4.53 3.56 -5.74
C PHE A 398 -4.16 4.08 -4.35
N VAL A 399 -4.77 3.55 -3.28
CA VAL A 399 -4.49 3.96 -1.91
C VAL A 399 -3.04 3.62 -1.52
N LEU A 400 -2.57 2.40 -1.85
CA LEU A 400 -1.16 2.02 -1.62
C LEU A 400 -0.19 2.99 -2.32
N ILE A 401 -0.44 3.28 -3.60
CA ILE A 401 0.42 4.19 -4.39
C ILE A 401 0.34 5.62 -3.85
N ALA A 402 -0.85 6.13 -3.54
CA ALA A 402 -1.03 7.47 -3.01
C ALA A 402 -0.31 7.65 -1.66
N THR A 403 -0.45 6.66 -0.76
CA THR A 403 0.29 6.64 0.52
C THR A 403 1.80 6.62 0.27
N GLY A 404 2.26 5.74 -0.63
CA GLY A 404 3.69 5.67 -0.96
C GLY A 404 4.24 6.96 -1.55
N VAL A 405 3.47 7.66 -2.38
CA VAL A 405 3.87 8.98 -2.92
C VAL A 405 4.03 10.01 -1.80
N LEU A 406 3.13 10.04 -0.82
CA LEU A 406 3.25 10.94 0.33
C LEU A 406 4.51 10.62 1.15
N ILE A 407 4.79 9.35 1.38
CA ILE A 407 6.00 8.91 2.08
C ILE A 407 7.27 9.24 1.29
N ALA A 408 7.26 9.05 -0.03
CA ALA A 408 8.38 9.39 -0.90
C ALA A 408 8.64 10.91 -0.93
N LEU A 409 7.58 11.74 -0.96
CA LEU A 409 7.71 13.19 -0.84
C LEU A 409 8.31 13.59 0.50
N TYR A 410 7.92 12.93 1.59
CA TYR A 410 8.52 13.17 2.90
C TYR A 410 10.00 12.74 2.93
N ALA A 411 10.34 11.61 2.31
CA ALA A 411 11.74 11.18 2.17
C ALA A 411 12.59 12.19 1.34
N ILE A 412 12.05 12.70 0.24
CA ILE A 412 12.71 13.74 -0.57
C ILE A 412 12.91 15.01 0.26
N PHE A 413 11.89 15.41 1.04
CA PHE A 413 12.00 16.55 1.94
C PHE A 413 13.10 16.34 2.98
N GLN A 414 13.17 15.18 3.64
CA GLN A 414 14.25 14.85 4.60
C GLN A 414 15.63 14.94 3.94
N TYR A 415 15.76 14.44 2.71
CA TYR A 415 17.02 14.46 1.98
C TYR A 415 17.48 15.90 1.63
N VAL A 416 16.53 16.75 1.21
CA VAL A 416 16.81 18.15 0.84
C VAL A 416 17.17 19.02 2.05
N VAL A 417 16.48 18.78 3.18
CA VAL A 417 16.72 19.54 4.44
C VAL A 417 18.01 19.08 5.15
N GLY A 418 18.46 17.85 4.90
CA GLY A 418 19.64 17.28 5.56
C GLY A 418 19.31 16.82 6.97
N VAL A 419 18.58 15.69 7.10
CA VAL A 419 18.28 15.10 8.42
C VAL A 419 19.52 14.39 8.96
N GLU A 420 19.80 14.59 10.26
CA GLU A 420 20.87 13.88 10.98
C GLU A 420 20.69 12.37 10.86
N MET A 421 21.79 11.69 10.55
CA MET A 421 21.83 10.22 10.48
C MET A 421 22.22 9.65 11.84
N ASP A 422 21.63 8.53 12.19
CA ASP A 422 22.11 7.69 13.29
C ASP A 422 23.54 7.21 12.96
N GLU A 423 24.45 7.24 13.92
CA GLU A 423 25.83 6.80 13.74
C GLU A 423 25.93 5.37 13.19
N ALA A 424 24.97 4.52 13.53
CA ALA A 424 24.84 3.14 13.00
C ALA A 424 24.68 3.04 11.48
N TRP A 425 24.33 4.15 10.79
CA TRP A 425 24.05 4.22 9.35
C TRP A 425 25.14 4.95 8.56
N VAL A 426 26.10 5.51 9.27
CA VAL A 426 27.26 6.21 8.71
C VAL A 426 28.30 5.16 8.34
N ASP A 427 28.62 5.08 7.05
CA ASP A 427 29.73 4.26 6.58
C ASP A 427 31.04 5.03 6.91
N ALA A 428 31.87 4.52 7.81
CA ALA A 428 33.08 5.21 8.28
C ALA A 428 34.09 5.55 7.16
N GLU A 429 33.96 4.87 6.01
CA GLU A 429 34.81 5.08 4.83
C GLU A 429 34.19 6.04 3.79
N SER A 430 32.92 6.40 3.93
CA SER A 430 32.17 7.23 2.96
C SER A 430 31.89 8.63 3.54
N PHE A 431 32.88 9.50 3.56
CA PHE A 431 32.75 10.88 4.04
C PHE A 431 31.80 11.76 3.20
N ASP A 432 31.37 11.31 2.00
CA ASP A 432 30.57 12.11 1.07
C ASP A 432 29.03 11.98 1.28
N ILE A 433 28.54 11.04 2.12
CA ILE A 433 27.12 10.87 2.34
C ILE A 433 26.71 11.45 3.68
N THR A 434 26.22 12.67 3.62
CA THR A 434 25.78 13.42 4.80
C THR A 434 24.33 13.12 5.21
N THR A 435 23.52 12.53 4.32
CA THR A 435 22.09 12.33 4.57
C THR A 435 21.55 11.06 3.90
N ARG A 436 20.76 10.29 4.63
CA ARG A 436 19.96 9.16 4.12
C ARG A 436 18.52 9.31 4.62
N ALA A 437 17.58 9.42 3.69
CA ALA A 437 16.17 9.53 4.06
C ALA A 437 15.62 8.18 4.55
N TYR A 438 14.87 8.21 5.64
CA TYR A 438 14.21 7.05 6.25
C TYR A 438 12.69 7.25 6.41
N ALA A 439 12.17 8.44 6.12
CA ALA A 439 10.77 8.86 6.28
C ALA A 439 10.20 8.49 7.67
N THR A 440 9.18 7.64 7.69
CA THR A 440 8.50 7.19 8.91
C THR A 440 8.99 5.84 9.42
N PHE A 441 9.88 5.16 8.69
CA PHE A 441 10.36 3.81 9.02
C PHE A 441 11.57 3.79 9.95
N ASN A 442 12.16 4.94 10.26
CA ASN A 442 13.38 5.07 11.05
C ASN A 442 14.57 4.24 10.53
N ASN A 443 14.50 3.74 9.29
CA ASN A 443 15.52 2.93 8.63
C ASN A 443 15.47 3.13 7.12
N PRO A 444 16.55 3.63 6.47
CA PRO A 444 16.55 3.88 5.02
C PRO A 444 16.41 2.61 4.18
N ASN A 445 16.86 1.44 4.66
CA ASN A 445 16.70 0.19 3.91
C ASN A 445 15.23 -0.26 3.92
N VAL A 446 14.56 -0.17 5.07
CA VAL A 446 13.13 -0.51 5.22
C VAL A 446 12.26 0.41 4.37
N LEU A 447 12.56 1.72 4.34
CA LEU A 447 11.90 2.63 3.40
C LEU A 447 12.12 2.20 1.95
N GLY A 448 13.34 1.78 1.60
CA GLY A 448 13.67 1.26 0.28
C GLY A 448 12.85 0.02 -0.09
N GLU A 449 12.71 -0.93 0.82
CA GLU A 449 11.89 -2.15 0.68
C GLU A 449 10.43 -1.82 0.37
N TYR A 450 9.86 -0.88 1.12
CA TYR A 450 8.51 -0.39 0.87
C TYR A 450 8.40 0.23 -0.51
N LEU A 451 9.33 1.12 -0.90
CA LEU A 451 9.28 1.84 -2.17
C LEU A 451 9.51 0.95 -3.40
N ILE A 452 10.27 -0.15 -3.31
CA ILE A 452 10.39 -1.16 -4.39
C ILE A 452 9.01 -1.68 -4.78
N VAL A 453 8.24 -2.11 -3.78
CA VAL A 453 6.94 -2.72 -4.00
C VAL A 453 5.95 -1.69 -4.56
N ILE A 454 5.85 -0.52 -3.92
CA ILE A 454 4.90 0.51 -4.33
C ILE A 454 5.25 1.11 -5.71
N GLY A 455 6.54 1.32 -5.99
CA GLY A 455 7.03 1.77 -7.29
C GLY A 455 6.67 0.78 -8.41
N SER A 456 6.85 -0.52 -8.16
CA SER A 456 6.45 -1.55 -9.11
C SER A 456 4.94 -1.54 -9.38
N LEU A 457 4.10 -1.38 -8.34
CA LEU A 457 2.65 -1.27 -8.49
C LEU A 457 2.25 -0.01 -9.28
N ALA A 458 2.93 1.12 -9.06
CA ALA A 458 2.71 2.35 -9.83
C ALA A 458 3.04 2.17 -11.31
N ALA A 459 4.15 1.49 -11.64
CA ALA A 459 4.50 1.11 -13.02
C ALA A 459 3.41 0.23 -13.66
N GLY A 460 2.86 -0.74 -12.91
CA GLY A 460 1.76 -1.58 -13.38
C GLY A 460 0.49 -0.79 -13.71
N MET A 461 0.13 0.16 -12.85
CA MET A 461 -1.04 1.02 -13.05
C MET A 461 -0.83 2.00 -14.21
N MET A 462 0.37 2.54 -14.40
CA MET A 462 0.75 3.39 -15.54
C MET A 462 0.46 2.67 -16.87
N TRP A 463 0.89 1.43 -17.01
CA TRP A 463 0.67 0.65 -18.24
C TRP A 463 -0.73 0.10 -18.37
N LYS A 464 -1.47 -0.08 -17.26
CA LYS A 464 -2.86 -0.48 -17.28
C LYS A 464 -3.78 0.62 -17.80
N CYS A 465 -3.51 1.89 -17.47
CA CYS A 465 -4.33 3.02 -17.87
C CYS A 465 -4.38 3.17 -19.39
N ARG A 466 -5.60 3.33 -19.95
CA ARG A 466 -5.83 3.57 -21.36
C ARG A 466 -5.74 5.05 -21.73
N ASN A 467 -6.27 5.92 -20.85
CA ASN A 467 -6.27 7.35 -21.03
C ASN A 467 -4.89 7.95 -20.70
N TRP A 468 -4.48 8.93 -21.48
CA TRP A 468 -3.19 9.59 -21.33
C TRP A 468 -3.03 10.32 -19.97
N ALA A 469 -4.12 10.94 -19.47
CA ALA A 469 -4.10 11.62 -18.19
C ALA A 469 -3.80 10.67 -17.01
N GLY A 470 -4.41 9.48 -17.02
CA GLY A 470 -4.12 8.46 -16.02
C GLY A 470 -2.69 7.91 -16.15
N ARG A 471 -2.18 7.75 -17.38
CA ARG A 471 -0.78 7.36 -17.60
C ARG A 471 0.18 8.41 -17.06
N LEU A 472 -0.04 9.69 -17.40
CA LEU A 472 0.78 10.79 -16.93
C LEU A 472 0.77 10.88 -15.40
N PHE A 473 -0.41 10.73 -14.78
CA PHE A 473 -0.55 10.71 -13.33
C PHE A 473 0.30 9.61 -12.68
N TYR A 474 0.17 8.35 -13.14
CA TYR A 474 0.95 7.25 -12.57
C TYR A 474 2.43 7.30 -12.96
N THR A 475 2.78 7.92 -14.08
CA THR A 475 4.19 8.21 -14.44
C THR A 475 4.78 9.20 -13.43
N GLY A 476 4.06 10.25 -13.08
CA GLY A 476 4.46 11.19 -12.03
C GLY A 476 4.61 10.52 -10.68
N CYS A 477 3.64 9.68 -10.29
CA CYS A 477 3.73 8.88 -9.07
C CYS A 477 4.98 7.99 -9.07
N PHE A 478 5.25 7.27 -10.15
CA PHE A 478 6.43 6.41 -10.28
C PHE A 478 7.73 7.22 -10.18
N GLY A 479 7.80 8.37 -10.84
CA GLY A 479 8.96 9.27 -10.75
C GLY A 479 9.23 9.74 -9.32
N ILE A 480 8.20 10.17 -8.59
CA ILE A 480 8.32 10.59 -7.18
C ILE A 480 8.80 9.41 -6.30
N LEU A 481 8.25 8.21 -6.51
CA LEU A 481 8.65 7.01 -5.77
C LEU A 481 10.11 6.63 -6.05
N CYS A 482 10.58 6.75 -7.31
CA CYS A 482 11.98 6.56 -7.66
C CYS A 482 12.89 7.59 -6.99
N LEU A 483 12.52 8.87 -7.00
CA LEU A 483 13.29 9.93 -6.32
C LEU A 483 13.35 9.71 -4.81
N GLY A 484 12.23 9.32 -4.18
CA GLY A 484 12.20 8.96 -2.77
C GLY A 484 13.10 7.76 -2.45
N LEU A 485 13.13 6.75 -3.32
CA LEU A 485 14.02 5.60 -3.17
C LEU A 485 15.49 6.00 -3.32
N LEU A 486 15.84 6.84 -4.28
CA LEU A 486 17.19 7.37 -4.44
C LEU A 486 17.63 8.16 -3.20
N ALA A 487 16.74 8.94 -2.59
CA ALA A 487 16.99 9.68 -1.35
C ALA A 487 17.36 8.79 -0.16
N THR A 488 16.99 7.49 -0.18
CA THR A 488 17.40 6.54 0.88
C THR A 488 18.88 6.19 0.84
N ASN A 489 19.56 6.39 -0.30
CA ASN A 489 20.92 5.92 -0.53
C ASN A 489 21.11 4.41 -0.24
N SER A 490 20.04 3.60 -0.33
CA SER A 490 20.09 2.15 -0.12
C SER A 490 20.45 1.42 -1.41
N ARG A 491 21.64 0.83 -1.45
CA ARG A 491 22.15 0.03 -2.59
C ARG A 491 21.23 -1.13 -2.94
N GLY A 492 20.83 -1.89 -1.91
CA GLY A 492 19.92 -3.02 -2.07
C GLY A 492 18.58 -2.62 -2.66
N ALA A 493 18.01 -1.47 -2.20
CA ALA A 493 16.74 -0.97 -2.72
C ALA A 493 16.84 -0.52 -4.18
N MET A 494 17.92 0.14 -4.57
CA MET A 494 18.15 0.53 -5.97
C MET A 494 18.25 -0.69 -6.88
N LEU A 495 19.04 -1.69 -6.50
CA LEU A 495 19.15 -2.96 -7.23
C LEU A 495 17.83 -3.71 -7.28
N GLY A 496 17.09 -3.74 -6.16
CA GLY A 496 15.77 -4.36 -6.07
C GLY A 496 14.75 -3.72 -7.02
N LEU A 497 14.68 -2.38 -7.08
CA LEU A 497 13.79 -1.68 -8.00
C LEU A 497 14.21 -1.85 -9.47
N MET A 498 15.50 -1.80 -9.75
CA MET A 498 16.01 -2.06 -11.11
C MET A 498 15.68 -3.47 -11.58
N PHE A 499 15.85 -4.46 -10.72
CA PHE A 499 15.49 -5.85 -11.00
C PHE A 499 13.97 -6.00 -11.22
N ALA A 500 13.16 -5.38 -10.36
CA ALA A 500 11.70 -5.35 -10.50
C ALA A 500 11.27 -4.72 -11.83
N ALA A 501 11.86 -3.59 -12.21
CA ALA A 501 11.60 -2.93 -13.48
C ALA A 501 12.04 -3.78 -14.68
N GLY A 502 13.21 -4.41 -14.60
CA GLY A 502 13.71 -5.35 -15.63
C GLY A 502 12.75 -6.52 -15.83
N LEU A 503 12.29 -7.15 -14.74
CA LEU A 503 11.30 -8.23 -14.81
C LEU A 503 9.96 -7.75 -15.36
N PHE A 504 9.49 -6.57 -14.97
CA PHE A 504 8.28 -5.98 -15.53
C PHE A 504 8.38 -5.80 -17.04
N VAL A 505 9.50 -5.24 -17.51
CA VAL A 505 9.77 -5.06 -18.95
C VAL A 505 9.79 -6.40 -19.69
N LEU A 506 10.49 -7.40 -19.15
CA LEU A 506 10.58 -8.74 -19.75
C LEU A 506 9.23 -9.46 -19.83
N LEU A 507 8.39 -9.31 -18.83
CA LEU A 507 7.14 -10.05 -18.69
C LEU A 507 5.95 -9.34 -19.35
N ALA A 508 5.87 -8.01 -19.24
CA ALA A 508 4.71 -7.25 -19.66
C ALA A 508 4.89 -6.47 -20.97
N GLU A 509 6.04 -5.82 -21.17
CA GLU A 509 6.23 -4.91 -22.30
C GLU A 509 7.67 -4.98 -22.86
N ARG A 510 7.96 -6.05 -23.58
CA ARG A 510 9.31 -6.33 -24.14
C ARG A 510 9.84 -5.27 -25.09
N ARG A 511 8.96 -4.40 -25.61
CA ARG A 511 9.35 -3.27 -26.47
C ARG A 511 10.23 -2.25 -25.74
N LEU A 512 10.18 -2.25 -24.42
CA LEU A 512 11.02 -1.38 -23.58
C LEU A 512 12.43 -1.93 -23.33
N ILE A 513 12.75 -3.18 -23.74
CA ILE A 513 14.09 -3.75 -23.55
C ILE A 513 15.19 -2.83 -24.10
N PRO A 514 15.09 -2.30 -25.35
CA PRO A 514 16.10 -1.39 -25.86
C PRO A 514 16.23 -0.11 -25.02
N VAL A 515 15.09 0.44 -24.59
CA VAL A 515 15.09 1.63 -23.74
C VAL A 515 15.74 1.34 -22.38
N GLY A 516 15.46 0.18 -21.80
CA GLY A 516 16.09 -0.28 -20.56
C GLY A 516 17.60 -0.44 -20.68
N ILE A 517 18.09 -0.99 -21.82
CA ILE A 517 19.52 -1.12 -22.10
C ILE A 517 20.16 0.26 -22.22
N VAL A 518 19.54 1.17 -22.98
CA VAL A 518 20.05 2.56 -23.13
C VAL A 518 20.07 3.26 -21.79
N ALA A 519 19.01 3.12 -20.98
CA ALA A 519 18.95 3.69 -19.63
C ALA A 519 20.07 3.14 -18.74
N LEU A 520 20.32 1.84 -18.77
CA LEU A 520 21.39 1.20 -18.01
C LEU A 520 22.78 1.70 -18.44
N LEU A 521 23.03 1.82 -19.74
CA LEU A 521 24.29 2.36 -20.27
C LEU A 521 24.45 3.85 -20.00
N ALA A 522 23.36 4.59 -19.87
CA ALA A 522 23.37 6.02 -19.55
C ALA A 522 23.50 6.32 -18.04
N MET A 523 23.27 5.33 -17.18
CA MET A 523 23.33 5.49 -15.71
C MET A 523 24.62 6.15 -15.21
N PRO A 524 25.83 5.74 -15.65
CA PRO A 524 27.08 6.36 -15.18
C PRO A 524 27.16 7.85 -15.49
N PHE A 525 26.42 8.34 -16.50
CA PHE A 525 26.44 9.74 -16.96
C PHE A 525 25.29 10.57 -16.35
N ILE A 526 24.22 9.91 -15.86
CA ILE A 526 23.02 10.58 -15.33
C ILE A 526 23.04 10.64 -13.81
N LEU A 527 23.53 9.57 -13.16
CA LEU A 527 23.60 9.51 -11.71
C LEU A 527 24.75 10.37 -11.19
N PRO A 528 24.58 11.04 -10.03
CA PRO A 528 25.73 11.63 -9.31
C PRO A 528 26.81 10.56 -9.10
N THR A 529 28.08 10.98 -9.18
CA THR A 529 29.26 10.08 -9.05
C THR A 529 29.21 9.26 -7.76
N SER A 530 28.80 9.87 -6.66
CA SER A 530 28.65 9.21 -5.36
C SER A 530 27.62 8.05 -5.40
N LEU A 531 26.50 8.23 -6.06
CA LEU A 531 25.49 7.17 -6.22
C LEU A 531 25.97 6.06 -7.17
N TRP A 532 26.68 6.43 -8.25
CA TRP A 532 27.22 5.44 -9.19
C TRP A 532 28.30 4.57 -8.55
N GLU A 533 29.27 5.17 -7.87
CA GLU A 533 30.34 4.46 -7.15
C GLU A 533 29.76 3.55 -6.06
N ARG A 534 28.72 4.03 -5.36
CA ARG A 534 28.02 3.24 -4.37
C ARG A 534 27.26 2.03 -4.96
N LEU A 535 26.69 2.15 -6.14
CA LEU A 535 26.11 1.00 -6.86
C LEU A 535 27.21 0.02 -7.29
N LEU A 536 28.34 0.51 -7.74
CA LEU A 536 29.46 -0.31 -8.19
C LEU A 536 30.10 -1.06 -7.02
N SER A 537 30.25 -0.43 -5.85
CA SER A 537 30.79 -1.07 -4.63
C SER A 537 29.93 -2.26 -4.15
N SER A 538 28.63 -2.29 -4.49
CA SER A 538 27.77 -3.45 -4.20
C SER A 538 28.20 -4.73 -4.94
N VAL A 539 28.89 -4.58 -6.07
CA VAL A 539 29.38 -5.71 -6.87
C VAL A 539 30.76 -6.18 -6.39
N THR A 540 31.59 -5.24 -5.92
CA THR A 540 32.95 -5.54 -5.49
C THR A 540 33.05 -6.05 -4.06
N MET A 541 32.00 -5.89 -3.24
CA MET A 541 31.93 -6.27 -1.82
C MET A 541 33.14 -5.80 -0.99
N SER A 542 33.74 -4.69 -1.35
CA SER A 542 34.98 -4.17 -0.76
C SER A 542 34.75 -3.26 0.45
N ASP A 543 33.50 -2.90 0.75
CA ASP A 543 33.15 -2.00 1.84
C ASP A 543 33.00 -2.73 3.20
N SER A 544 33.23 -1.99 4.29
CA SER A 544 33.17 -2.48 5.67
C SER A 544 31.82 -3.15 6.02
N SER A 545 30.70 -2.57 5.53
CA SER A 545 29.36 -3.11 5.73
C SER A 545 29.16 -4.48 5.06
N SER A 546 29.75 -4.73 3.88
CA SER A 546 29.68 -6.02 3.20
C SER A 546 30.56 -7.07 3.89
N GLN A 547 31.74 -6.68 4.39
CA GLN A 547 32.61 -7.57 5.14
C GLN A 547 31.99 -7.98 6.48
N TYR A 548 31.36 -7.03 7.19
CA TYR A 548 30.61 -7.31 8.41
C TYR A 548 29.49 -8.33 8.17
N ARG A 549 28.72 -8.19 7.07
CA ARG A 549 27.69 -9.18 6.72
C ARG A 549 28.25 -10.55 6.41
N LEU A 550 29.44 -10.60 5.79
CA LEU A 550 30.08 -11.87 5.46
C LEU A 550 30.48 -12.65 6.71
N SER A 551 31.00 -11.99 7.76
CA SER A 551 31.29 -12.63 9.04
C SER A 551 30.02 -13.16 9.72
N ILE A 552 28.91 -12.40 9.68
CA ILE A 552 27.61 -12.86 10.19
C ILE A 552 27.09 -14.06 9.39
N TYR A 553 27.27 -14.08 8.05
CA TYR A 553 26.88 -15.23 7.23
C TYR A 553 27.64 -16.49 7.58
N GLN A 554 28.96 -16.40 7.88
CA GLN A 554 29.77 -17.55 8.31
C GLN A 554 29.21 -18.16 9.60
N ALA A 555 28.96 -17.33 10.62
CA ALA A 555 28.31 -17.77 11.85
C ALA A 555 26.91 -18.38 11.58
N GLY A 556 26.12 -17.74 10.68
CA GLY A 556 24.83 -18.27 10.27
C GLY A 556 24.89 -19.65 9.60
N PHE A 557 25.89 -19.91 8.75
CA PHE A 557 26.10 -21.23 8.16
C PHE A 557 26.52 -22.27 9.21
N ASP A 558 27.31 -21.87 10.21
CA ASP A 558 27.68 -22.75 11.30
C ASP A 558 26.49 -23.08 12.21
N MET A 559 25.59 -22.11 12.46
CA MET A 559 24.31 -22.35 13.13
C MET A 559 23.47 -23.37 12.34
N ILE A 560 23.35 -23.22 11.01
CA ILE A 560 22.61 -24.18 10.18
C ILE A 560 23.19 -25.55 10.29
N ARG A 561 24.52 -25.74 10.28
CA ARG A 561 25.14 -27.06 10.43
C ARG A 561 24.73 -27.78 11.72
N HIS A 562 24.49 -27.02 12.80
CA HIS A 562 24.11 -27.57 14.10
C HIS A 562 22.57 -27.74 14.21
N TYR A 563 21.79 -26.82 13.68
CA TYR A 563 20.34 -26.75 13.89
C TYR A 563 19.52 -26.91 12.59
N TRP A 564 20.07 -27.53 11.54
CA TRP A 564 19.44 -27.57 10.20
C TRP A 564 18.05 -28.21 10.16
N VAL A 565 17.71 -29.12 11.09
CA VAL A 565 16.42 -29.82 11.12
C VAL A 565 15.37 -28.97 11.81
N THR A 566 15.64 -28.55 13.04
CA THR A 566 14.67 -27.90 13.93
C THR A 566 14.67 -26.38 13.83
N GLY A 567 15.81 -25.80 13.41
CA GLY A 567 16.10 -24.38 13.61
C GLY A 567 16.40 -24.07 15.08
N ILE A 568 16.75 -22.82 15.34
CA ILE A 568 16.96 -22.27 16.70
C ILE A 568 15.68 -21.69 17.30
N GLY A 569 14.61 -21.61 16.51
CA GLY A 569 13.36 -20.95 16.89
C GLY A 569 13.28 -19.48 16.51
N VAL A 570 12.06 -18.97 16.45
CA VAL A 570 11.74 -17.58 16.07
C VAL A 570 12.37 -16.60 17.05
N ASP A 571 12.98 -15.52 16.54
CA ASP A 571 13.58 -14.41 17.32
C ASP A 571 14.71 -14.86 18.30
N ALA A 572 15.34 -16.00 18.04
CA ALA A 572 16.42 -16.53 18.89
C ALA A 572 17.82 -16.21 18.37
N PHE A 573 17.94 -15.57 17.20
CA PHE A 573 19.23 -15.33 16.55
C PHE A 573 20.21 -14.56 17.45
N ASN A 574 19.77 -13.47 18.05
CA ASN A 574 20.62 -12.62 18.90
C ASN A 574 21.16 -13.36 20.16
N GLU A 575 20.42 -14.33 20.69
CA GLU A 575 20.81 -15.12 21.85
C GLU A 575 21.85 -16.20 21.51
N ILE A 576 21.72 -16.78 20.31
CA ILE A 576 22.56 -17.90 19.88
C ILE A 576 23.78 -17.42 19.11
N TYR A 577 23.72 -16.26 18.44
CA TYR A 577 24.80 -15.72 17.62
C TYR A 577 26.17 -15.63 18.35
N PRO A 578 26.26 -15.16 19.62
CA PRO A 578 27.53 -15.06 20.33
C PRO A 578 28.26 -16.41 20.52
N LEU A 579 27.54 -17.53 20.43
CA LEU A 579 28.14 -18.87 20.54
C LEU A 579 28.86 -19.31 19.27
N PHE A 580 28.57 -18.67 18.13
CA PHE A 580 29.09 -19.01 16.81
C PHE A 580 29.96 -17.92 16.19
N SER A 581 29.93 -16.70 16.73
CA SER A 581 30.73 -15.58 16.25
C SER A 581 32.00 -15.42 17.06
N LEU A 582 33.13 -15.24 16.36
CA LEU A 582 34.41 -14.86 16.97
C LEU A 582 34.53 -13.33 17.16
N GLU A 583 33.62 -12.55 16.59
CA GLU A 583 33.60 -11.09 16.69
C GLU A 583 32.79 -10.63 17.91
N ALA A 584 33.32 -9.60 18.60
CA ALA A 584 32.68 -9.04 19.79
C ALA A 584 31.38 -8.25 19.48
N ALA A 585 31.06 -8.03 18.21
CA ALA A 585 29.89 -7.26 17.80
C ALA A 585 28.61 -8.11 17.86
N ASN A 586 27.57 -7.62 18.56
CA ASN A 586 26.25 -8.26 18.60
C ASN A 586 25.51 -8.03 17.27
N ALA A 587 24.98 -9.12 16.69
CA ALA A 587 24.08 -9.04 15.55
C ALA A 587 22.66 -9.47 15.96
N TYR A 588 21.66 -8.65 15.57
CA TYR A 588 20.26 -8.95 15.87
C TYR A 588 19.65 -9.93 14.87
N HIS A 589 20.20 -10.01 13.67
CA HIS A 589 19.74 -10.88 12.58
C HIS A 589 20.87 -11.07 11.54
N VAL A 590 20.70 -12.06 10.66
CA VAL A 590 21.75 -12.46 9.70
C VAL A 590 21.84 -11.58 8.44
N HIS A 591 21.09 -10.47 8.34
CA HIS A 591 21.00 -9.62 7.14
C HIS A 591 20.73 -10.38 5.83
N ASN A 592 19.93 -11.44 5.89
CA ASN A 592 19.50 -12.22 4.74
C ASN A 592 18.23 -12.97 5.12
N LEU A 593 17.10 -12.66 4.48
CA LEU A 593 15.81 -13.27 4.76
C LEU A 593 15.86 -14.80 4.66
N PHE A 594 16.43 -15.31 3.57
CA PHE A 594 16.44 -16.76 3.31
C PHE A 594 17.27 -17.52 4.32
N LEU A 595 18.41 -16.95 4.68
CA LEU A 595 19.29 -17.53 5.68
C LEU A 595 18.67 -17.46 7.08
N GLN A 596 18.00 -16.34 7.41
CA GLN A 596 17.28 -16.18 8.67
C GLN A 596 16.16 -17.21 8.83
N GLU A 597 15.32 -17.37 7.80
CA GLU A 597 14.25 -18.35 7.82
C GLU A 597 14.76 -19.79 7.96
N PHE A 598 15.92 -20.12 7.36
CA PHE A 598 16.52 -21.43 7.53
C PHE A 598 17.08 -21.62 8.95
N ILE A 599 17.75 -20.61 9.48
CA ILE A 599 18.31 -20.67 10.85
C ILE A 599 17.18 -20.82 11.87
N GLU A 600 16.11 -20.05 11.76
CA GLU A 600 15.02 -20.02 12.74
C GLU A 600 14.07 -21.22 12.64
N LEU A 601 13.67 -21.59 11.44
CA LEU A 601 12.62 -22.60 11.21
C LEU A 601 13.13 -23.95 10.72
N GLY A 602 14.45 -24.10 10.53
CA GLY A 602 15.06 -25.30 9.99
C GLY A 602 14.62 -25.63 8.56
N ILE A 603 15.01 -26.80 8.08
CA ILE A 603 14.77 -27.23 6.69
C ILE A 603 13.28 -27.32 6.34
N VAL A 604 12.43 -27.70 7.29
CA VAL A 604 10.98 -27.85 7.04
C VAL A 604 10.33 -26.49 6.82
N GLY A 605 10.53 -25.53 7.75
CA GLY A 605 9.97 -24.19 7.62
C GLY A 605 10.50 -23.46 6.40
N PHE A 606 11.80 -23.52 6.17
CA PHE A 606 12.45 -22.95 4.99
C PHE A 606 11.91 -23.56 3.68
N SER A 607 11.72 -24.87 3.61
CA SER A 607 11.16 -25.52 2.42
C SER A 607 9.72 -25.09 2.15
N VAL A 608 8.90 -24.94 3.19
CA VAL A 608 7.51 -24.44 3.07
C VAL A 608 7.50 -22.98 2.59
N PHE A 609 8.38 -22.14 3.16
CA PHE A 609 8.54 -20.74 2.72
C PHE A 609 8.95 -20.67 1.24
N LEU A 610 9.98 -21.40 0.85
CA LEU A 610 10.46 -21.42 -0.53
C LEU A 610 9.39 -21.95 -1.50
N ALA A 611 8.69 -23.03 -1.12
CA ALA A 611 7.57 -23.56 -1.91
C ALA A 611 6.44 -22.55 -2.07
N LEU A 612 6.11 -21.78 -1.02
CA LEU A 612 5.12 -20.70 -1.08
C LEU A 612 5.52 -19.61 -2.09
N VAL A 613 6.76 -19.12 -2.01
CA VAL A 613 7.29 -18.10 -2.91
C VAL A 613 7.29 -18.59 -4.36
N LEU A 614 7.81 -19.79 -4.61
CA LEU A 614 7.88 -20.36 -5.95
C LEU A 614 6.49 -20.61 -6.55
N LEU A 615 5.55 -21.12 -5.75
CA LEU A 615 4.18 -21.35 -6.21
C LEU A 615 3.45 -20.03 -6.48
N PHE A 616 3.69 -18.99 -5.69
CA PHE A 616 3.13 -17.66 -5.94
C PHE A 616 3.60 -17.11 -7.29
N PHE A 617 4.90 -17.13 -7.57
CA PHE A 617 5.45 -16.74 -8.86
C PHE A 617 4.91 -17.56 -10.01
N GLN A 618 4.84 -18.87 -9.86
CA GLN A 618 4.27 -19.77 -10.87
C GLN A 618 2.82 -19.40 -11.21
N LYS A 619 2.00 -19.13 -10.18
CA LYS A 619 0.59 -18.78 -10.34
C LYS A 619 0.42 -17.45 -11.09
N ILE A 620 1.18 -16.45 -10.71
CA ILE A 620 1.17 -15.16 -11.41
C ILE A 620 1.59 -15.34 -12.87
N TYR A 621 2.73 -15.99 -13.10
CA TYR A 621 3.27 -16.19 -14.44
C TYR A 621 2.31 -16.96 -15.37
N SER A 622 1.76 -18.08 -14.88
CA SER A 622 0.81 -18.89 -15.65
C SER A 622 -0.48 -18.14 -15.97
N THR A 623 -0.93 -17.27 -15.07
CA THR A 623 -2.13 -16.45 -15.31
C THR A 623 -1.83 -15.30 -16.28
N MET A 624 -0.66 -14.66 -16.21
CA MET A 624 -0.28 -13.60 -17.16
C MET A 624 -0.36 -14.02 -18.61
N ALA A 625 0.00 -15.27 -18.93
CA ALA A 625 -0.02 -15.80 -20.29
C ALA A 625 -1.43 -15.83 -20.89
N ARG A 626 -2.48 -15.91 -20.05
CA ARG A 626 -3.89 -16.10 -20.45
C ARG A 626 -4.78 -14.90 -20.14
N ALA A 627 -4.41 -14.08 -19.15
CA ALA A 627 -5.22 -12.97 -18.68
C ALA A 627 -5.33 -11.84 -19.73
N ALA A 628 -6.42 -11.08 -19.65
CA ALA A 628 -6.57 -9.86 -20.42
C ALA A 628 -5.42 -8.87 -20.13
N ARG A 629 -5.02 -8.07 -21.15
CA ARG A 629 -3.86 -7.17 -21.11
C ARG A 629 -3.81 -6.31 -19.82
N ARG A 630 -4.94 -5.79 -19.36
CA ARG A 630 -5.04 -4.96 -18.16
C ARG A 630 -4.62 -5.68 -16.87
N TYR A 631 -4.92 -6.96 -16.73
CA TYR A 631 -4.49 -7.77 -15.58
C TYR A 631 -3.04 -8.21 -15.71
N ARG A 632 -2.56 -8.42 -16.95
CA ARG A 632 -1.17 -8.79 -17.19
C ARG A 632 -0.19 -7.74 -16.65
N PHE A 633 -0.50 -6.44 -16.81
CA PHE A 633 0.34 -5.37 -16.28
C PHE A 633 0.38 -5.35 -14.75
N ILE A 634 -0.76 -5.56 -14.08
CA ILE A 634 -0.81 -5.63 -12.62
C ILE A 634 -0.06 -6.87 -12.12
N LEU A 635 -0.29 -8.02 -12.74
CA LEU A 635 0.39 -9.27 -12.37
C LEU A 635 1.91 -9.17 -12.57
N ALA A 636 2.37 -8.54 -13.65
CA ALA A 636 3.79 -8.30 -13.88
C ALA A 636 4.39 -7.32 -12.85
N ALA A 637 3.63 -6.31 -12.43
CA ALA A 637 4.04 -5.37 -11.39
C ALA A 637 4.16 -6.04 -10.02
N VAL A 638 3.17 -6.86 -9.65
CA VAL A 638 3.21 -7.66 -8.42
C VAL A 638 4.37 -8.65 -8.45
N PHE A 639 4.57 -9.34 -9.58
CA PHE A 639 5.70 -10.26 -9.79
C PHE A 639 7.04 -9.53 -9.62
N GLY A 640 7.22 -8.42 -10.32
CA GLY A 640 8.45 -7.64 -10.29
C GLY A 640 8.73 -7.05 -8.90
N GLY A 641 7.73 -6.41 -8.28
CA GLY A 641 7.87 -5.81 -6.96
C GLY A 641 8.19 -6.85 -5.88
N PHE A 642 7.51 -8.00 -5.94
CA PHE A 642 7.76 -9.09 -5.01
C PHE A 642 9.14 -9.75 -5.22
N ALA A 643 9.58 -9.90 -6.48
CA ALA A 643 10.93 -10.37 -6.79
C ALA A 643 12.00 -9.35 -6.39
N GLY A 644 11.74 -8.05 -6.55
CA GLY A 644 12.64 -6.98 -6.17
C GLY A 644 12.88 -6.91 -4.67
N ILE A 645 11.83 -7.02 -3.86
CA ILE A 645 11.97 -7.03 -2.39
C ILE A 645 12.66 -8.32 -1.90
N LEU A 646 12.41 -9.46 -2.54
CA LEU A 646 13.13 -10.70 -2.23
C LEU A 646 14.60 -10.64 -2.63
N LEU A 647 14.94 -9.95 -3.72
CA LEU A 647 16.34 -9.71 -4.07
C LEU A 647 17.05 -8.85 -3.00
N GLN A 648 16.40 -7.79 -2.52
CA GLN A 648 16.91 -7.02 -1.38
C GLN A 648 17.01 -7.90 -0.13
N GLY A 649 16.05 -8.80 0.08
CA GLY A 649 16.05 -9.79 1.15
C GLY A 649 17.22 -10.77 1.14
N MET A 650 18.00 -10.83 0.06
CA MET A 650 19.29 -11.57 0.04
C MET A 650 20.43 -10.79 0.72
N THR A 651 20.28 -9.49 0.89
CA THR A 651 21.28 -8.61 1.50
C THR A 651 20.79 -7.93 2.77
N ASP A 652 19.51 -8.11 3.13
CA ASP A 652 18.94 -7.65 4.38
C ASP A 652 17.83 -8.59 4.88
N HIS A 653 17.50 -8.52 6.17
CA HIS A 653 16.38 -9.28 6.73
C HIS A 653 15.10 -8.44 6.67
N ILE A 654 14.40 -8.48 5.53
CA ILE A 654 13.22 -7.64 5.27
C ILE A 654 12.05 -7.84 6.25
N TRP A 655 12.01 -8.95 6.99
CA TRP A 655 11.00 -9.21 8.02
C TRP A 655 11.41 -8.76 9.43
N PHE A 656 12.58 -8.15 9.57
CA PHE A 656 12.99 -7.52 10.83
C PHE A 656 12.05 -6.34 11.16
N ASP A 657 11.54 -5.61 10.14
CA ASP A 657 10.50 -4.61 10.33
C ASP A 657 9.10 -5.20 10.06
N TYR A 658 8.25 -5.14 11.06
CA TYR A 658 6.90 -5.71 10.99
C TYR A 658 5.99 -5.01 9.99
N SER A 659 6.22 -3.74 9.65
CA SER A 659 5.47 -3.03 8.61
C SER A 659 5.69 -3.68 7.24
N ILE A 660 6.90 -4.18 7.00
CA ILE A 660 7.24 -4.91 5.77
C ILE A 660 6.63 -6.33 5.79
N VAL A 661 6.56 -6.98 6.95
CA VAL A 661 5.81 -8.25 7.09
C VAL A 661 4.34 -8.05 6.69
N LEU A 662 3.70 -6.99 7.21
CA LEU A 662 2.31 -6.67 6.86
C LEU A 662 2.16 -6.38 5.35
N LEU A 663 3.07 -5.58 4.78
CA LEU A 663 3.10 -5.28 3.33
C LEU A 663 3.24 -6.56 2.51
N PHE A 664 4.15 -7.45 2.90
CA PHE A 664 4.41 -8.73 2.22
C PHE A 664 3.13 -9.57 2.10
N TRP A 665 2.43 -9.80 3.20
CA TRP A 665 1.19 -10.58 3.21
C TRP A 665 0.04 -9.87 2.50
N CYS A 666 -0.03 -8.55 2.59
CA CYS A 666 -1.01 -7.74 1.86
C CYS A 666 -0.81 -7.89 0.33
N VAL A 667 0.41 -7.71 -0.16
CA VAL A 667 0.74 -7.80 -1.60
C VAL A 667 0.57 -9.22 -2.13
N LEU A 668 0.92 -10.23 -1.34
CA LEU A 668 0.69 -11.64 -1.69
C LEU A 668 -0.81 -11.92 -1.85
N GLY A 669 -1.65 -11.38 -0.96
CA GLY A 669 -3.11 -11.45 -1.04
C GLY A 669 -3.68 -10.70 -2.25
N ILE A 670 -3.21 -9.49 -2.52
CA ILE A 670 -3.57 -8.68 -3.70
C ILE A 670 -3.18 -9.41 -4.99
N GLY A 671 -1.99 -10.01 -5.03
CA GLY A 671 -1.51 -10.81 -6.16
C GLY A 671 -2.44 -11.98 -6.47
N MET A 672 -2.87 -12.71 -5.45
CA MET A 672 -3.82 -13.82 -5.62
C MET A 672 -5.24 -13.36 -6.01
N ALA A 673 -5.68 -12.19 -5.55
CA ALA A 673 -6.92 -11.57 -6.02
C ALA A 673 -6.81 -11.19 -7.51
N ALA A 674 -5.69 -10.59 -7.94
CA ALA A 674 -5.42 -10.25 -9.33
C ALA A 674 -5.35 -11.50 -10.23
N VAL A 675 -4.74 -12.59 -9.76
CA VAL A 675 -4.73 -13.91 -10.44
C VAL A 675 -6.17 -14.38 -10.71
N ARG A 676 -7.02 -14.36 -9.68
CA ARG A 676 -8.41 -14.77 -9.80
C ARG A 676 -9.20 -13.92 -10.79
N LEU A 677 -9.03 -12.60 -10.74
CA LEU A 677 -9.69 -11.67 -11.67
C LEU A 677 -9.21 -11.88 -13.10
N GLY A 678 -7.91 -12.13 -13.28
CA GLY A 678 -7.30 -12.49 -14.55
C GLY A 678 -7.87 -13.79 -15.14
N GLU A 679 -7.99 -14.84 -14.33
CA GLU A 679 -8.59 -16.13 -14.74
C GLU A 679 -10.09 -15.97 -15.09
N LYS A 680 -10.85 -15.19 -14.31
CA LYS A 680 -12.25 -14.87 -14.63
C LYS A 680 -12.38 -14.15 -15.98
N SER A 681 -11.46 -13.21 -16.26
CA SER A 681 -11.47 -12.46 -17.52
C SER A 681 -11.21 -13.35 -18.75
N TRP A 682 -10.39 -14.37 -18.58
CA TRP A 682 -10.11 -15.34 -19.63
C TRP A 682 -11.30 -16.27 -19.91
N ARG A 683 -11.94 -16.80 -18.85
CA ARG A 683 -13.13 -17.67 -18.97
C ARG A 683 -14.33 -16.97 -19.60
N LYS A 684 -14.46 -15.65 -19.45
CA LYS A 684 -15.54 -14.87 -20.08
C LYS A 684 -15.30 -14.63 -21.59
N LYS A 685 -14.07 -14.78 -22.05
CA LYS A 685 -13.70 -14.51 -23.43
C LYS A 685 -13.69 -15.77 -24.30
N ASN A 686 -13.53 -16.92 -23.69
CA ASN A 686 -13.64 -18.26 -24.27
C ASN A 686 -14.88 -18.99 -23.74
#